data_8f1c893daefa9a6f0f53c44753fe1c80
#
_entry.id   8f1c893daefa9a6f0f53c44753fe1c80
#
_cell.length_a   1.000
_cell.length_b   1.000
_cell.length_c   1.000
_cell.angle_alpha   90.00
_cell.angle_beta   90.00
_cell.angle_gamma   90.00
#
_symmetry.space_group_name_H-M   'P 1'
#
loop_
_entity.id
_entity.type
_entity.pdbx_description
1 polymer ?
#
loop_
_entity_poly.entity_id
_entity_poly.type
_entity_poly.pdbx_seq_one_letter_code
_entity_poly.pdbx_strand_id
1 'polypeptide(L)'
;MILINRIKHIAAAAIAAAFSALPLYSSAAYVSHKPEPEPKNTAFGGFSLSAPVFQMCEEMGGSEPVMLPEIGDINGIINMYDSRENLPDAFDMREKNGITSVKSQGTHGTCWAHSAVASAETSILKYNPSADLSEAHTAFYTYYGEDQIQKDGEADEIFSVGGTSYLAANLWSQWIGPVNERKLPYGDFDFFDNISAVDALKFESDYHLKNAYMFDYNDERSNTEEINHIIKQFVYNGLAVDISFQSDSQNLYDSEHFSTRSERKPRFASHSVVIAGWDDNFPKENFKKPSETDGAWLVKNSWGDYNFDNGYMWISYDDRSLCEFAVFELEDSEEHTVNFHHDTYVPAQSMSAGDSSEEIAPSYMANIFTAEETVQLEAVSINFPQPGTEYEITIYSGLSDLSDPASGQASQVTFGTADIPGTLTIDLIEDELIEAGESFSAVVKLYCPDSPFVIPIESVLYLHSDESDEVASLGSFTTYEGIKSNTGENESFYSSDGSEWHDMCDQDYTYTADEKSELLKELEIDLFDGIYPEETELLENAQSMLDFYKSAFSSAELSIAMGNISLKVLGSSVNSVHFSHMSGVVPAGETIELSVKDGSQVYYSINGGEYSAYAKPIKINGYDVISATVDFDTYTERSYISEDKIPEVGDVDLDGAVDASDATLVLVHYAKTLTGSDGILKKAIFDYSDFNKDGVIDASDAAEILKLYAERSTK
;
A
#
# COMPACT_ATOMS: atom_id res chain seq x y z
N MET A 1 -18.05 12.69 -30.41
CA MET A 1 -17.38 13.34 -29.26
C MET A 1 -17.25 12.35 -28.11
N ILE A 2 -18.26 11.58 -27.80
CA ILE A 2 -18.26 10.54 -26.75
C ILE A 2 -17.25 9.41 -27.09
N LEU A 3 -17.18 8.95 -28.33
CA LEU A 3 -16.22 7.94 -28.78
C LEU A 3 -14.75 8.40 -28.65
N ILE A 4 -14.49 9.68 -28.88
CA ILE A 4 -13.14 10.27 -28.81
C ILE A 4 -12.63 10.37 -27.36
N ASN A 5 -13.50 10.57 -26.37
CA ASN A 5 -13.09 10.55 -24.98
C ASN A 5 -12.81 9.13 -24.47
N ARG A 6 -13.50 8.10 -24.98
CA ARG A 6 -13.30 6.70 -24.62
C ARG A 6 -11.89 6.18 -24.89
N ILE A 7 -11.27 6.71 -25.90
CA ILE A 7 -10.02 6.22 -26.45
C ILE A 7 -8.81 6.84 -25.74
N LYS A 8 -8.94 8.08 -25.22
CA LYS A 8 -7.84 8.80 -24.52
C LYS A 8 -7.24 8.04 -23.35
N HIS A 9 -8.01 7.19 -22.78
CA HIS A 9 -7.69 6.54 -21.56
C HIS A 9 -7.07 5.14 -21.74
N ILE A 10 -7.41 4.45 -22.80
CA ILE A 10 -6.82 3.14 -23.12
C ILE A 10 -5.36 3.29 -23.60
N ALA A 11 -5.06 4.41 -24.26
CA ALA A 11 -3.71 4.73 -24.68
C ALA A 11 -2.75 4.88 -23.50
N ALA A 12 -3.19 5.49 -22.40
CA ALA A 12 -2.37 5.67 -21.20
C ALA A 12 -2.01 4.33 -20.53
N ALA A 13 -2.93 3.37 -20.48
CA ALA A 13 -2.68 2.05 -19.91
C ALA A 13 -1.70 1.20 -20.73
N ALA A 14 -1.88 1.23 -22.05
CA ALA A 14 -0.95 0.55 -22.93
C ALA A 14 0.46 1.17 -22.87
N ILE A 15 0.57 2.47 -22.57
CA ILE A 15 1.84 3.18 -22.38
C ILE A 15 2.48 2.80 -21.06
N ALA A 16 1.74 2.80 -19.98
CA ALA A 16 2.24 2.35 -18.68
C ALA A 16 2.78 0.92 -18.77
N ALA A 17 2.01 0.04 -19.40
CA ALA A 17 2.39 -1.34 -19.66
C ALA A 17 3.65 -1.50 -20.52
N ALA A 18 3.89 -0.61 -21.46
CA ALA A 18 4.99 -0.72 -22.39
C ALA A 18 6.32 -0.12 -21.89
N PHE A 19 6.26 0.90 -21.03
CA PHE A 19 7.45 1.43 -20.40
C PHE A 19 8.07 0.46 -19.39
N SER A 20 7.29 -0.46 -18.83
CA SER A 20 7.80 -1.52 -17.96
C SER A 20 8.49 -2.68 -18.71
N ALA A 21 8.24 -2.84 -20.01
CA ALA A 21 8.81 -3.92 -20.82
C ALA A 21 10.14 -3.56 -21.51
N LEU A 22 10.59 -2.31 -21.45
CA LEU A 22 11.87 -1.89 -22.01
C LEU A 22 12.88 -1.66 -20.89
N PRO A 23 14.10 -2.21 -21.01
CA PRO A 23 15.20 -1.82 -20.16
C PRO A 23 15.60 -0.37 -20.50
N LEU A 24 14.96 0.60 -19.92
CA LEU A 24 15.47 1.96 -19.92
C LEU A 24 16.57 2.01 -18.88
N TYR A 25 17.80 2.12 -19.37
CA TYR A 25 18.95 2.41 -18.55
C TYR A 25 18.78 3.81 -17.95
N SER A 26 18.12 3.93 -16.82
CA SER A 26 18.28 5.10 -16.00
C SER A 26 19.59 4.91 -15.23
N SER A 27 20.65 5.56 -15.68
CA SER A 27 21.83 5.74 -14.85
C SER A 27 21.45 6.69 -13.73
N ALA A 28 20.92 6.17 -12.63
CA ALA A 28 20.79 6.94 -11.42
C ALA A 28 22.15 7.54 -11.10
N ALA A 29 22.22 8.86 -11.04
CA ALA A 29 23.46 9.56 -10.76
C ALA A 29 23.86 9.31 -9.32
N TYR A 30 24.71 8.35 -9.13
CA TYR A 30 25.30 8.03 -7.86
C TYR A 30 26.30 9.14 -7.50
N VAL A 31 25.93 10.01 -6.56
CA VAL A 31 26.85 11.01 -6.00
C VAL A 31 27.31 10.52 -4.63
N SER A 32 28.39 9.77 -4.63
CA SER A 32 29.07 9.37 -3.40
C SER A 32 30.06 10.43 -2.95
N HIS A 33 30.02 10.82 -1.69
CA HIS A 33 31.08 11.63 -1.06
C HIS A 33 32.28 10.81 -0.57
N LYS A 34 32.23 9.46 -0.70
CA LYS A 34 33.35 8.56 -0.42
C LYS A 34 33.74 7.82 -1.69
N PRO A 35 35.05 7.62 -1.97
CA PRO A 35 35.48 6.81 -3.10
C PRO A 35 35.16 5.34 -2.81
N GLU A 36 34.05 4.85 -3.34
CA GLU A 36 33.71 3.44 -3.39
C GLU A 36 33.98 2.87 -4.78
N PRO A 37 34.21 1.55 -4.91
CA PRO A 37 34.41 0.93 -6.22
C PRO A 37 33.17 1.12 -7.06
N GLU A 38 33.37 1.50 -8.32
CA GLU A 38 32.28 1.72 -9.29
C GLU A 38 31.29 0.56 -9.26
N PRO A 39 30.00 0.81 -9.01
CA PRO A 39 28.99 -0.22 -9.13
C PRO A 39 28.93 -0.65 -10.59
N LYS A 40 28.96 -1.95 -10.82
CA LYS A 40 28.72 -2.49 -12.15
C LYS A 40 27.33 -2.07 -12.57
N ASN A 41 27.25 -1.30 -13.65
CA ASN A 41 26.03 -0.82 -14.29
C ASN A 41 24.83 -1.72 -14.09
N THR A 42 23.79 -1.18 -13.49
CA THR A 42 22.40 -1.29 -13.87
C THR A 42 21.52 -0.86 -12.69
N ALA A 43 21.34 0.44 -12.51
CA ALA A 43 20.22 0.90 -11.71
C ALA A 43 19.00 0.94 -12.64
N PHE A 44 18.13 -0.01 -12.54
CA PHE A 44 16.78 0.14 -13.03
C PHE A 44 16.04 1.06 -12.06
N GLY A 45 15.76 2.28 -12.50
CA GLY A 45 14.70 3.04 -11.90
C GLY A 45 13.39 2.27 -12.18
N GLY A 46 12.69 1.84 -11.13
CA GLY A 46 11.34 1.36 -11.28
C GLY A 46 10.50 2.45 -11.92
N PHE A 47 9.66 2.11 -12.89
CA PHE A 47 8.65 3.02 -13.37
C PHE A 47 7.53 3.07 -12.34
N SER A 48 7.22 4.27 -11.92
CA SER A 48 5.91 4.54 -11.38
C SER A 48 4.91 4.38 -12.53
N LEU A 49 4.03 3.40 -12.42
CA LEU A 49 2.90 3.27 -13.30
C LEU A 49 1.80 4.13 -12.70
N SER A 50 1.53 5.28 -13.28
CA SER A 50 0.23 5.88 -13.06
C SER A 50 -0.82 4.81 -13.36
N ALA A 51 -1.77 4.62 -12.46
CA ALA A 51 -2.75 3.57 -12.58
C ALA A 51 -3.37 3.57 -13.99
N PRO A 52 -3.42 2.42 -14.65
CA PRO A 52 -3.89 2.37 -16.03
C PRO A 52 -5.35 2.76 -16.09
N VAL A 53 -5.60 3.58 -17.04
CA VAL A 53 -6.83 4.29 -17.29
C VAL A 53 -7.64 3.61 -18.38
N PHE A 54 -8.83 3.07 -18.06
CA PHE A 54 -9.71 2.47 -19.07
C PHE A 54 -11.14 3.00 -18.99
N GLN A 55 -11.71 3.30 -20.14
CA GLN A 55 -13.11 3.68 -20.27
C GLN A 55 -13.90 2.55 -20.92
N MET A 56 -14.95 2.09 -20.27
CA MET A 56 -15.81 1.03 -20.76
C MET A 56 -17.02 1.55 -21.56
N CYS A 57 -17.64 0.61 -22.28
CA CYS A 57 -18.73 0.85 -23.21
C CYS A 57 -20.03 1.33 -22.51
N GLU A 58 -20.84 2.17 -23.15
CA GLU A 58 -22.09 2.72 -22.63
C GLU A 58 -23.13 1.67 -22.26
N GLU A 59 -23.08 0.49 -22.89
CA GLU A 59 -24.01 -0.61 -22.62
C GLU A 59 -23.77 -1.29 -21.27
N MET A 60 -22.60 -1.05 -20.64
CA MET A 60 -22.22 -1.58 -19.34
C MET A 60 -22.08 -0.48 -18.27
N GLY A 61 -22.67 0.68 -18.50
CA GLY A 61 -22.59 1.79 -17.57
C GLY A 61 -21.36 2.69 -17.76
N GLY A 62 -20.38 2.27 -18.55
CA GLY A 62 -19.13 3.00 -18.78
C GLY A 62 -18.13 2.84 -17.62
N SER A 63 -16.86 2.74 -17.94
CA SER A 63 -15.77 2.83 -16.96
C SER A 63 -14.85 3.97 -17.32
N GLU A 64 -14.43 4.72 -16.34
CA GLU A 64 -13.28 5.60 -16.46
C GLU A 64 -12.08 4.98 -15.76
N PRO A 65 -10.91 5.33 -16.25
CA PRO A 65 -9.68 5.01 -15.64
C PRO A 65 -9.62 5.60 -14.24
N VAL A 66 -9.06 4.86 -13.32
CA VAL A 66 -8.58 5.46 -12.09
C VAL A 66 -7.38 6.31 -12.47
N MET A 67 -7.61 7.51 -12.95
CA MET A 67 -6.67 8.60 -12.74
C MET A 67 -6.70 8.87 -11.26
N LEU A 68 -5.53 9.15 -10.68
CA LEU A 68 -5.50 9.71 -9.35
C LEU A 68 -6.40 10.96 -9.39
N PRO A 69 -7.44 11.01 -8.58
CA PRO A 69 -8.48 11.99 -8.79
C PRO A 69 -7.98 13.40 -8.48
N GLU A 70 -8.50 14.36 -9.21
CA GLU A 70 -8.44 15.75 -8.77
C GLU A 70 -9.16 15.83 -7.42
N ILE A 71 -8.47 16.22 -6.37
CA ILE A 71 -9.11 16.45 -5.07
C ILE A 71 -10.03 17.68 -5.22
N GLY A 72 -11.32 17.44 -5.17
CA GLY A 72 -12.32 18.50 -5.33
C GLY A 72 -12.39 19.41 -4.13
N ASP A 73 -12.81 18.95 -2.98
CA ASP A 73 -12.97 19.78 -1.77
C ASP A 73 -12.21 19.18 -0.57
N ILE A 74 -11.16 19.91 -0.13
CA ILE A 74 -10.33 19.53 1.02
C ILE A 74 -10.98 19.83 2.37
N ASN A 75 -12.17 20.43 2.41
CA ASN A 75 -12.79 20.83 3.67
C ASN A 75 -13.08 19.61 4.57
N GLY A 76 -13.27 18.44 4.01
CA GLY A 76 -13.41 17.19 4.75
C GLY A 76 -12.07 16.77 5.40
N ILE A 77 -10.99 16.75 4.65
CA ILE A 77 -9.63 16.42 5.13
C ILE A 77 -9.23 17.39 6.26
N ILE A 78 -9.51 18.67 6.07
CA ILE A 78 -9.28 19.71 7.05
C ILE A 78 -10.02 19.41 8.38
N ASN A 79 -11.16 18.76 8.33
CA ASN A 79 -11.91 18.38 9.53
C ASN A 79 -11.35 17.11 10.21
N MET A 80 -10.72 16.22 9.46
CA MET A 80 -10.09 15.00 9.97
C MET A 80 -8.80 15.31 10.75
N TYR A 81 -7.97 16.22 10.24
CA TYR A 81 -6.79 16.77 10.92
C TYR A 81 -7.10 18.21 11.35
N ASP A 82 -7.03 18.56 12.62
CA ASP A 82 -7.48 19.87 13.15
C ASP A 82 -6.88 21.06 12.38
N SER A 83 -7.64 21.55 11.41
CA SER A 83 -7.27 22.59 10.44
C SER A 83 -6.98 23.98 11.02
N ARG A 84 -7.07 24.12 12.32
CA ARG A 84 -6.89 25.40 13.03
C ARG A 84 -5.45 25.68 13.41
N GLU A 85 -4.53 24.76 13.21
CA GLU A 85 -3.13 25.01 13.45
C GLU A 85 -2.49 25.62 12.20
N ASN A 86 -1.85 26.79 12.36
CA ASN A 86 -0.96 27.32 11.34
C ASN A 86 0.25 26.38 11.24
N LEU A 87 0.39 25.68 10.12
CA LEU A 87 1.58 24.88 9.85
C LEU A 87 2.83 25.80 9.88
N PRO A 88 3.96 25.33 10.42
CA PRO A 88 5.20 26.10 10.43
C PRO A 88 5.76 26.26 9.02
N ASP A 89 6.58 27.29 8.80
CA ASP A 89 7.26 27.51 7.51
C ASP A 89 8.23 26.37 7.16
N ALA A 90 8.68 25.57 8.14
CA ALA A 90 9.52 24.39 7.94
C ALA A 90 9.22 23.32 8.99
N PHE A 91 9.34 22.06 8.60
CA PHE A 91 9.18 20.91 9.47
C PHE A 91 10.07 19.76 9.02
N ASP A 92 10.61 19.02 9.98
CA ASP A 92 11.49 17.86 9.73
C ASP A 92 11.14 16.73 10.70
N MET A 93 10.63 15.62 10.18
CA MET A 93 10.26 14.45 10.99
C MET A 93 11.46 13.83 11.71
N ARG A 94 12.68 13.98 11.17
CA ARG A 94 13.92 13.50 11.79
C ARG A 94 14.14 14.09 13.19
N GLU A 95 13.80 15.37 13.37
CA GLU A 95 13.92 16.06 14.65
C GLU A 95 12.95 15.55 15.73
N LYS A 96 11.93 14.81 15.30
CA LYS A 96 10.86 14.26 16.16
C LYS A 96 10.96 12.75 16.33
N ASN A 97 11.98 12.10 15.76
CA ASN A 97 12.05 10.64 15.61
C ASN A 97 10.79 10.08 14.92
N GLY A 98 10.22 10.86 14.00
CA GLY A 98 8.97 10.55 13.30
C GLY A 98 9.16 9.81 11.98
N ILE A 99 10.39 9.37 11.67
CA ILE A 99 10.71 8.64 10.44
C ILE A 99 11.74 7.55 10.75
N THR A 100 11.62 6.40 10.11
CA THR A 100 12.54 5.26 10.25
C THR A 100 13.88 5.48 9.54
N SER A 101 14.85 4.60 9.78
CA SER A 101 16.19 4.67 9.18
C SER A 101 16.15 4.63 7.66
N VAL A 102 17.20 5.17 7.03
CA VAL A 102 17.37 5.08 5.57
C VAL A 102 17.85 3.67 5.21
N LYS A 103 17.14 3.03 4.31
CA LYS A 103 17.45 1.69 3.78
C LYS A 103 18.08 1.77 2.39
N SER A 104 18.48 0.64 1.82
CA SER A 104 19.10 0.56 0.50
C SER A 104 18.48 -0.52 -0.37
N GLN A 105 17.84 -0.11 -1.46
CA GLN A 105 17.29 -1.02 -2.48
C GLN A 105 18.39 -1.72 -3.33
N GLY A 106 19.65 -1.33 -3.17
CA GLY A 106 20.76 -1.83 -3.99
C GLY A 106 20.57 -1.49 -5.47
N THR A 107 20.65 -2.50 -6.33
CA THR A 107 20.51 -2.36 -7.80
C THR A 107 19.13 -2.74 -8.33
N HIS A 108 18.16 -3.04 -7.46
CA HIS A 108 16.84 -3.53 -7.84
C HIS A 108 15.83 -2.40 -8.06
N GLY A 109 14.78 -2.69 -8.82
CA GLY A 109 13.69 -1.75 -9.12
C GLY A 109 12.62 -1.65 -8.01
N THR A 110 13.01 -1.70 -6.74
CA THR A 110 12.10 -1.77 -5.60
C THR A 110 11.91 -0.45 -4.85
N CYS A 111 12.23 0.69 -5.47
CA CYS A 111 12.06 2.01 -4.86
C CYS A 111 10.62 2.25 -4.36
N TRP A 112 9.63 1.82 -5.14
CA TRP A 112 8.21 1.89 -4.81
C TRP A 112 7.85 1.13 -3.52
N ALA A 113 8.40 -0.09 -3.34
CA ALA A 113 8.17 -0.87 -2.12
C ALA A 113 8.86 -0.22 -0.92
N HIS A 114 10.09 0.32 -1.10
CA HIS A 114 10.80 1.04 -0.05
C HIS A 114 10.08 2.30 0.39
N SER A 115 9.48 3.04 -0.54
CA SER A 115 8.77 4.26 -0.21
C SER A 115 7.40 3.97 0.41
N ALA A 116 6.63 3.01 -0.11
CA ALA A 116 5.39 2.57 0.50
C ALA A 116 5.59 2.04 1.93
N VAL A 117 6.60 1.16 2.13
CA VAL A 117 6.96 0.63 3.45
C VAL A 117 7.39 1.76 4.38
N ALA A 118 8.23 2.68 3.94
CA ALA A 118 8.67 3.79 4.79
C ALA A 118 7.53 4.74 5.18
N SER A 119 6.54 4.96 4.32
CA SER A 119 5.30 5.67 4.66
C SER A 119 4.50 4.91 5.70
N ALA A 120 4.25 3.62 5.47
CA ALA A 120 3.49 2.75 6.37
C ALA A 120 4.13 2.64 7.77
N GLU A 121 5.45 2.51 7.86
CA GLU A 121 6.19 2.48 9.12
C GLU A 121 5.91 3.70 9.99
N THR A 122 5.74 4.89 9.40
CA THR A 122 5.49 6.11 10.19
C THR A 122 4.17 6.05 10.95
N SER A 123 3.17 5.36 10.43
CA SER A 123 1.85 5.24 11.08
C SER A 123 1.90 4.44 12.39
N ILE A 124 2.88 3.54 12.53
CA ILE A 124 3.03 2.67 13.71
C ILE A 124 4.18 3.10 14.64
N LEU A 125 5.02 4.07 14.28
CA LEU A 125 6.14 4.53 15.11
C LEU A 125 5.72 4.95 16.51
N LYS A 126 4.51 5.44 16.68
CA LYS A 126 3.95 5.80 17.99
C LYS A 126 3.88 4.61 18.94
N TYR A 127 3.62 3.42 18.43
CA TYR A 127 3.49 2.18 19.20
C TYR A 127 4.74 1.29 19.11
N ASN A 128 5.41 1.35 17.97
CA ASN A 128 6.66 0.63 17.71
C ASN A 128 7.74 1.61 17.22
N PRO A 129 8.53 2.23 18.13
CA PRO A 129 9.57 3.21 17.77
C PRO A 129 10.70 2.65 16.91
N SER A 130 10.80 1.33 16.80
CA SER A 130 11.78 0.63 15.96
C SER A 130 11.08 -0.14 14.84
N ALA A 131 9.99 0.40 14.30
CA ALA A 131 9.30 -0.21 13.17
C ALA A 131 10.26 -0.43 12.02
N ASP A 132 10.29 -1.64 11.50
CA ASP A 132 11.12 -2.09 10.41
C ASP A 132 10.40 -3.21 9.65
N LEU A 133 9.75 -2.83 8.53
CA LEU A 133 8.91 -3.72 7.73
C LEU A 133 9.66 -4.15 6.46
N SER A 134 9.33 -5.33 5.96
CA SER A 134 10.01 -5.96 4.83
C SER A 134 9.59 -5.41 3.48
N GLU A 135 10.49 -4.72 2.80
CA GLU A 135 10.33 -4.36 1.39
C GLU A 135 10.43 -5.57 0.47
N ALA A 136 11.23 -6.57 0.87
CA ALA A 136 11.35 -7.81 0.10
C ALA A 136 10.03 -8.56 0.03
N HIS A 137 9.30 -8.63 1.15
CA HIS A 137 7.97 -9.24 1.19
C HIS A 137 7.01 -8.50 0.25
N THR A 138 6.90 -7.19 0.40
CA THR A 138 6.02 -6.35 -0.42
C THR A 138 6.36 -6.46 -1.91
N ALA A 139 7.64 -6.31 -2.29
CA ALA A 139 8.05 -6.37 -3.68
C ALA A 139 7.86 -7.76 -4.30
N PHE A 140 8.16 -8.82 -3.56
CA PHE A 140 8.08 -10.18 -4.08
C PHE A 140 6.63 -10.65 -4.25
N TYR A 141 5.81 -10.58 -3.18
CA TYR A 141 4.46 -11.13 -3.21
C TYR A 141 3.48 -10.34 -4.08
N THR A 142 3.81 -9.12 -4.45
CA THR A 142 3.07 -8.38 -5.48
C THR A 142 3.05 -9.13 -6.82
N TYR A 143 4.11 -9.87 -7.14
CA TYR A 143 4.29 -10.56 -8.43
C TYR A 143 4.35 -12.08 -8.34
N TYR A 144 4.24 -12.65 -7.13
CA TYR A 144 4.34 -14.09 -6.91
C TYR A 144 3.00 -14.73 -6.55
N GLY A 145 2.61 -15.78 -7.28
CA GLY A 145 1.47 -16.64 -6.93
C GLY A 145 0.65 -17.12 -8.13
N GLU A 146 -0.32 -18.04 -7.89
CA GLU A 146 -1.14 -18.64 -8.95
C GLU A 146 -2.01 -17.62 -9.68
N ASP A 147 -2.43 -16.60 -8.98
CA ASP A 147 -3.33 -15.55 -9.43
C ASP A 147 -2.59 -14.22 -9.69
N GLN A 148 -1.27 -14.22 -9.59
CA GLN A 148 -0.43 -13.02 -9.77
C GLN A 148 0.45 -13.12 -11.02
N ILE A 149 0.92 -11.98 -11.43
CA ILE A 149 1.38 -11.62 -12.75
C ILE A 149 2.63 -12.39 -13.26
N GLN A 150 3.44 -13.02 -12.41
CA GLN A 150 4.58 -13.85 -12.83
C GLN A 150 4.71 -15.15 -12.02
N LYS A 151 4.35 -16.24 -12.64
CA LYS A 151 4.29 -17.56 -12.01
C LYS A 151 5.64 -18.26 -11.82
N ASP A 152 6.63 -17.95 -12.65
CA ASP A 152 7.87 -18.71 -12.79
C ASP A 152 9.14 -17.83 -12.92
N GLY A 153 9.07 -16.53 -12.52
CA GLY A 153 10.23 -15.63 -12.57
C GLY A 153 11.26 -15.99 -11.51
N GLU A 154 12.54 -15.92 -11.86
CA GLU A 154 13.60 -15.93 -10.85
C GLU A 154 13.44 -14.70 -9.96
N ALA A 155 13.75 -14.79 -8.66
CA ALA A 155 13.56 -13.71 -7.70
C ALA A 155 14.21 -12.38 -8.17
N ASP A 156 15.41 -12.44 -8.75
CA ASP A 156 16.10 -11.28 -9.32
C ASP A 156 15.29 -10.56 -10.41
N GLU A 157 14.50 -11.28 -11.20
CA GLU A 157 13.63 -10.70 -12.22
C GLU A 157 12.45 -9.99 -11.58
N ILE A 158 11.83 -10.59 -10.55
CA ILE A 158 10.73 -9.98 -9.79
C ILE A 158 11.16 -8.66 -9.15
N PHE A 159 12.29 -8.63 -8.46
CA PHE A 159 12.82 -7.41 -7.84
C PHE A 159 13.24 -6.32 -8.83
N SER A 160 13.32 -6.64 -10.12
CA SER A 160 13.68 -5.69 -11.17
C SER A 160 12.49 -5.15 -11.96
N VAL A 161 11.27 -5.63 -11.72
CA VAL A 161 10.06 -5.24 -12.48
C VAL A 161 9.64 -3.79 -12.24
N GLY A 162 9.90 -3.25 -11.05
CA GLY A 162 9.35 -1.95 -10.64
C GLY A 162 7.99 -2.10 -9.97
N GLY A 163 7.24 -1.02 -9.82
CA GLY A 163 5.90 -1.04 -9.22
C GLY A 163 5.43 0.35 -8.78
N THR A 164 4.30 0.39 -8.08
CA THR A 164 3.66 1.61 -7.58
C THR A 164 3.08 1.40 -6.18
N SER A 165 2.72 2.49 -5.51
CA SER A 165 2.03 2.48 -4.22
C SER A 165 0.69 1.76 -4.26
N TYR A 166 0.01 1.76 -5.42
CA TYR A 166 -1.24 1.01 -5.62
C TYR A 166 -1.06 -0.49 -5.44
N LEU A 167 0.06 -1.02 -5.91
CA LEU A 167 0.38 -2.45 -5.77
C LEU A 167 0.55 -2.83 -4.30
N ALA A 168 1.23 -1.98 -3.52
CA ALA A 168 1.37 -2.17 -2.09
C ALA A 168 0.01 -2.11 -1.36
N ALA A 169 -0.82 -1.10 -1.67
CA ALA A 169 -2.15 -0.97 -1.09
C ALA A 169 -3.03 -2.19 -1.37
N ASN A 170 -3.04 -2.65 -2.62
CA ASN A 170 -3.80 -3.83 -3.01
C ASN A 170 -3.33 -5.09 -2.28
N LEU A 171 -2.02 -5.32 -2.25
CA LEU A 171 -1.42 -6.47 -1.57
C LEU A 171 -1.78 -6.50 -0.08
N TRP A 172 -1.57 -5.38 0.62
CA TRP A 172 -1.80 -5.27 2.05
C TRP A 172 -3.29 -5.29 2.42
N SER A 173 -4.17 -4.82 1.52
CA SER A 173 -5.62 -4.90 1.73
C SER A 173 -6.15 -6.35 1.69
N GLN A 174 -5.41 -7.26 1.07
CA GLN A 174 -5.68 -8.71 1.07
C GLN A 174 -5.01 -9.44 2.25
N TRP A 175 -4.36 -8.70 3.16
CA TRP A 175 -3.59 -9.23 4.28
C TRP A 175 -2.37 -10.08 3.87
N ILE A 176 -1.82 -9.79 2.71
CA ILE A 176 -0.52 -10.31 2.27
C ILE A 176 0.54 -9.30 2.75
N GLY A 177 1.01 -9.45 3.99
CA GLY A 177 1.85 -8.47 4.67
C GLY A 177 1.05 -7.20 5.11
N PRO A 178 1.76 -6.14 5.54
CA PRO A 178 3.22 -6.10 5.70
C PRO A 178 3.71 -6.93 6.88
N VAL A 179 4.88 -7.50 6.73
CA VAL A 179 5.56 -8.25 7.79
C VAL A 179 6.80 -7.52 8.27
N ASN A 180 7.26 -7.84 9.48
CA ASN A 180 8.52 -7.32 9.99
C ASN A 180 9.71 -7.79 9.15
N GLU A 181 10.71 -6.92 8.96
CA GLU A 181 11.94 -7.18 8.20
C GLU A 181 12.66 -8.46 8.64
N ARG A 182 12.60 -8.80 9.93
CA ARG A 182 13.16 -10.05 10.47
C ARG A 182 12.60 -11.34 9.88
N LYS A 183 11.37 -11.31 9.35
CA LYS A 183 10.75 -12.49 8.72
C LYS A 183 11.28 -12.73 7.31
N LEU A 184 11.61 -11.66 6.62
CA LEU A 184 12.15 -11.69 5.27
C LEU A 184 13.06 -10.47 5.05
N PRO A 185 14.32 -10.54 5.50
CA PRO A 185 15.27 -9.44 5.38
C PRO A 185 15.56 -9.08 3.92
N TYR A 186 15.58 -7.78 3.62
CA TYR A 186 15.91 -7.32 2.29
C TYR A 186 17.37 -7.65 1.95
N GLY A 187 17.57 -8.36 0.85
CA GLY A 187 18.90 -8.84 0.42
C GLY A 187 19.16 -10.33 0.72
N ASP A 188 18.31 -11.01 1.49
CA ASP A 188 18.35 -12.47 1.65
C ASP A 188 17.58 -13.16 0.50
N PHE A 189 18.11 -13.04 -0.71
CA PHE A 189 17.45 -13.59 -1.91
C PHE A 189 17.55 -15.12 -2.00
N ASP A 190 18.44 -15.77 -1.23
CA ASP A 190 18.50 -17.24 -1.14
C ASP A 190 17.23 -17.85 -0.50
N PHE A 191 16.46 -17.05 0.25
CA PHE A 191 15.16 -17.46 0.81
C PHE A 191 14.19 -17.92 -0.28
N PHE A 192 14.16 -17.22 -1.41
CA PHE A 192 13.21 -17.46 -2.49
C PHE A 192 13.43 -18.78 -3.26
N ASP A 193 14.58 -19.45 -3.07
CA ASP A 193 14.83 -20.78 -3.59
C ASP A 193 14.03 -21.87 -2.85
N ASN A 194 13.45 -21.55 -1.69
CA ASN A 194 12.67 -22.47 -0.88
C ASN A 194 11.16 -22.21 -1.02
N ILE A 195 10.54 -22.73 -2.07
CA ILE A 195 9.12 -22.54 -2.41
C ILE A 195 8.19 -22.79 -1.19
N SER A 196 8.45 -23.83 -0.39
CA SER A 196 7.59 -24.12 0.77
C SER A 196 7.66 -23.06 1.86
N ALA A 197 8.81 -22.40 2.04
CA ALA A 197 8.96 -21.28 2.98
C ALA A 197 8.30 -20.02 2.41
N VAL A 198 8.46 -19.81 1.11
CA VAL A 198 7.80 -18.71 0.37
C VAL A 198 6.29 -18.82 0.48
N ASP A 199 5.70 -19.97 0.16
CA ASP A 199 4.25 -20.18 0.25
C ASP A 199 3.72 -20.02 1.69
N ALA A 200 4.48 -20.44 2.68
CA ALA A 200 4.09 -20.31 4.08
C ALA A 200 4.06 -18.86 4.56
N LEU A 201 4.93 -18.00 4.01
CA LEU A 201 5.04 -16.59 4.42
C LEU A 201 4.03 -15.68 3.70
N LYS A 202 3.48 -16.10 2.56
CA LYS A 202 2.62 -15.26 1.70
C LYS A 202 1.48 -14.57 2.47
N PHE A 203 0.76 -15.32 3.29
CA PHE A 203 -0.42 -14.84 4.03
C PHE A 203 -0.11 -14.48 5.49
N GLU A 204 1.17 -14.28 5.82
CA GLU A 204 1.51 -13.70 7.10
C GLU A 204 1.46 -12.18 7.03
N SER A 205 0.96 -11.56 8.09
CA SER A 205 1.00 -10.12 8.31
C SER A 205 1.24 -9.82 9.78
N ASP A 206 2.07 -8.83 10.06
CA ASP A 206 2.28 -8.32 11.43
C ASP A 206 1.36 -7.12 11.71
N TYR A 207 0.92 -6.46 10.64
CA TYR A 207 -0.03 -5.36 10.63
C TYR A 207 -0.96 -5.51 9.44
N HIS A 208 -2.18 -5.01 9.55
CA HIS A 208 -3.11 -4.91 8.43
C HIS A 208 -3.17 -3.48 7.90
N LEU A 209 -3.48 -3.33 6.62
CA LEU A 209 -3.77 -2.02 6.05
C LEU A 209 -5.12 -1.53 6.59
N LYS A 210 -5.10 -0.40 7.29
CA LYS A 210 -6.30 0.31 7.69
C LYS A 210 -6.78 1.24 6.60
N ASN A 211 -5.89 2.17 6.17
CA ASN A 211 -6.18 3.12 5.12
C ASN A 211 -4.97 3.29 4.20
N ALA A 212 -5.25 3.45 2.91
CA ALA A 212 -4.29 3.94 1.93
C ALA A 212 -4.93 5.12 1.20
N TYR A 213 -4.52 6.34 1.55
CA TYR A 213 -4.96 7.57 0.87
C TYR A 213 -4.12 7.77 -0.38
N MET A 214 -4.76 8.02 -1.53
CA MET A 214 -4.07 8.19 -2.81
C MET A 214 -4.61 9.41 -3.55
N PHE A 215 -3.72 10.34 -3.90
CA PHE A 215 -4.10 11.61 -4.51
C PHE A 215 -3.00 12.15 -5.42
N ASP A 216 -3.32 13.13 -6.28
CA ASP A 216 -2.34 13.75 -7.18
C ASP A 216 -2.67 15.21 -7.49
N TYR A 217 -1.73 15.86 -8.16
CA TYR A 217 -2.01 17.14 -8.81
C TYR A 217 -2.88 16.90 -10.04
N ASN A 218 -3.77 17.86 -10.34
CA ASN A 218 -4.46 17.82 -11.62
C ASN A 218 -3.50 18.16 -12.79
N ASP A 219 -3.89 17.82 -14.02
CA ASP A 219 -3.07 17.98 -15.23
C ASP A 219 -2.52 19.41 -15.42
N GLU A 220 -3.32 20.42 -15.05
CA GLU A 220 -2.94 21.83 -15.13
C GLU A 220 -2.16 22.32 -13.91
N ARG A 221 -2.04 21.51 -12.87
CA ARG A 221 -1.44 21.88 -11.57
C ARG A 221 -2.07 23.11 -10.91
N SER A 222 -3.33 23.37 -11.19
CA SER A 222 -4.07 24.49 -10.60
C SER A 222 -4.38 24.29 -9.11
N ASN A 223 -4.33 23.04 -8.62
CA ASN A 223 -4.56 22.65 -7.22
C ASN A 223 -3.25 22.47 -6.41
N THR A 224 -2.12 23.02 -6.86
CA THR A 224 -0.80 22.79 -6.21
C THR A 224 -0.77 23.26 -4.75
N GLU A 225 -1.31 24.44 -4.43
CA GLU A 225 -1.32 24.95 -3.04
C GLU A 225 -2.13 24.03 -2.12
N GLU A 226 -3.22 23.52 -2.63
CA GLU A 226 -4.13 22.63 -1.94
C GLU A 226 -3.48 21.29 -1.63
N ILE A 227 -2.94 20.62 -2.65
CA ILE A 227 -2.22 19.35 -2.50
C ILE A 227 -1.02 19.51 -1.57
N ASN A 228 -0.23 20.58 -1.72
CA ASN A 228 0.91 20.85 -0.85
C ASN A 228 0.47 21.05 0.62
N HIS A 229 -0.70 21.64 0.84
CA HIS A 229 -1.24 21.80 2.18
C HIS A 229 -1.64 20.44 2.79
N ILE A 230 -2.30 19.57 2.02
CA ILE A 230 -2.67 18.20 2.42
C ILE A 230 -1.41 17.41 2.80
N ILE A 231 -0.39 17.41 1.94
CA ILE A 231 0.89 16.74 2.19
C ILE A 231 1.49 17.21 3.51
N LYS A 232 1.56 18.53 3.71
CA LYS A 232 2.09 19.10 4.95
C LYS A 232 1.30 18.69 6.19
N GLN A 233 -0.04 18.57 6.08
CA GLN A 233 -0.87 18.09 7.19
C GLN A 233 -0.57 16.64 7.55
N PHE A 234 -0.47 15.74 6.58
CA PHE A 234 -0.09 14.35 6.84
C PHE A 234 1.28 14.29 7.54
N VAL A 235 2.28 14.93 6.97
CA VAL A 235 3.65 14.93 7.50
C VAL A 235 3.72 15.56 8.91
N TYR A 236 2.99 16.65 9.16
CA TYR A 236 2.95 17.31 10.48
C TYR A 236 2.31 16.42 11.55
N ASN A 237 1.32 15.60 11.15
CA ASN A 237 0.66 14.64 12.02
C ASN A 237 1.41 13.30 12.14
N GLY A 238 2.62 13.19 11.57
CA GLY A 238 3.50 12.04 11.73
C GLY A 238 3.33 10.95 10.67
N LEU A 239 2.63 11.23 9.56
CA LEU A 239 2.44 10.32 8.43
C LEU A 239 3.25 10.82 7.23
N ALA A 240 4.32 10.10 6.89
CA ALA A 240 5.15 10.43 5.74
C ALA A 240 4.42 10.09 4.43
N VAL A 241 4.62 10.92 3.41
CA VAL A 241 3.92 10.79 2.13
C VAL A 241 4.83 10.17 1.08
N ASP A 242 4.46 9.01 0.55
CA ASP A 242 5.10 8.38 -0.59
C ASP A 242 4.82 9.20 -1.86
N ILE A 243 5.85 9.40 -2.69
CA ILE A 243 5.76 10.14 -3.94
C ILE A 243 6.61 9.53 -5.03
N SER A 244 6.20 9.72 -6.27
CA SER A 244 6.98 9.41 -7.46
C SER A 244 7.50 10.68 -8.14
N PHE A 245 8.71 10.62 -8.73
CA PHE A 245 9.30 11.74 -9.45
C PHE A 245 10.35 11.29 -10.46
N GLN A 246 10.86 12.20 -11.30
CA GLN A 246 11.95 11.93 -12.22
C GLN A 246 13.30 12.06 -11.54
N SER A 247 14.02 10.94 -11.36
CA SER A 247 15.35 10.90 -10.72
C SER A 247 16.52 10.76 -11.72
N ASP A 248 16.26 10.55 -12.99
CA ASP A 248 17.20 10.03 -14.00
C ASP A 248 18.20 11.04 -14.53
N SER A 249 18.20 12.27 -14.07
CA SER A 249 18.99 13.31 -14.68
C SER A 249 20.12 13.81 -13.79
N GLN A 250 21.33 13.29 -14.04
CA GLN A 250 22.57 13.88 -13.51
C GLN A 250 22.67 15.39 -13.77
N ASN A 251 21.91 15.88 -14.75
CA ASN A 251 21.90 17.30 -15.12
C ASN A 251 20.96 18.14 -14.26
N LEU A 252 20.06 17.53 -13.47
CA LEU A 252 19.10 18.23 -12.62
C LEU A 252 19.52 18.28 -11.15
N TYR A 253 20.37 17.35 -10.71
CA TYR A 253 20.80 17.27 -9.32
C TYR A 253 21.89 18.29 -9.00
N ASP A 254 21.71 19.05 -7.90
CA ASP A 254 22.70 19.95 -7.31
C ASP A 254 23.37 19.26 -6.10
N SER A 255 24.67 18.97 -6.23
CA SER A 255 25.43 18.25 -5.20
C SER A 255 25.89 19.12 -4.04
N GLU A 256 25.79 20.44 -4.15
CA GLU A 256 26.13 21.37 -3.05
C GLU A 256 24.97 21.50 -2.07
N HIS A 257 23.73 21.46 -2.58
CA HIS A 257 22.53 21.63 -1.79
C HIS A 257 21.69 20.35 -1.66
N PHE A 258 22.16 19.24 -2.25
CA PHE A 258 21.42 17.95 -2.28
C PHE A 258 20.00 18.11 -2.80
N SER A 259 19.83 18.82 -3.91
CA SER A 259 18.53 19.21 -4.42
C SER A 259 18.32 18.83 -5.89
N THR A 260 17.07 18.62 -6.26
CA THR A 260 16.67 18.32 -7.64
C THR A 260 15.36 19.03 -8.02
N ARG A 261 15.18 19.24 -9.33
CA ARG A 261 13.94 19.77 -9.92
C ARG A 261 13.84 19.35 -11.37
N SER A 262 12.70 18.82 -11.77
CA SER A 262 12.39 18.47 -13.16
C SER A 262 11.31 19.40 -13.74
N GLU A 263 11.40 19.68 -15.05
CA GLU A 263 10.33 20.35 -15.82
C GLU A 263 9.51 19.34 -16.64
N ARG A 264 9.81 18.04 -16.52
CA ARG A 264 9.14 16.97 -17.24
C ARG A 264 7.81 16.61 -16.58
N LYS A 265 6.88 16.10 -17.38
CA LYS A 265 5.59 15.59 -16.90
C LYS A 265 5.73 14.31 -16.07
N PRO A 266 4.71 13.99 -15.24
CA PRO A 266 4.69 12.81 -14.36
C PRO A 266 5.03 11.48 -15.04
N ARG A 267 4.60 11.25 -16.28
CA ARG A 267 4.89 10.02 -17.03
C ARG A 267 6.38 9.69 -17.18
N PHE A 268 7.26 10.62 -16.89
CA PHE A 268 8.71 10.40 -16.83
C PHE A 268 9.21 10.13 -15.41
N ALA A 269 8.33 10.00 -14.43
CA ALA A 269 8.69 9.55 -13.10
C ALA A 269 9.36 8.18 -13.18
N SER A 270 10.50 8.05 -12.52
CA SER A 270 11.35 6.87 -12.59
C SER A 270 11.82 6.40 -11.23
N HIS A 271 11.37 7.04 -10.15
CA HIS A 271 11.79 6.75 -8.80
C HIS A 271 10.75 7.19 -7.79
N SER A 272 10.62 6.41 -6.72
CA SER A 272 9.74 6.71 -5.59
C SER A 272 10.55 6.97 -4.33
N VAL A 273 10.11 7.96 -3.54
CA VAL A 273 10.74 8.40 -2.29
C VAL A 273 9.66 8.86 -1.30
N VAL A 274 10.04 9.14 -0.06
CA VAL A 274 9.08 9.56 0.98
C VAL A 274 9.33 10.99 1.42
N ILE A 275 8.30 11.83 1.40
CA ILE A 275 8.35 13.17 2.01
C ILE A 275 8.37 13.02 3.53
N ALA A 276 9.44 13.50 4.15
CA ALA A 276 9.68 13.52 5.59
C ALA A 276 9.71 14.94 6.19
N GLY A 277 9.44 15.96 5.38
CA GLY A 277 9.45 17.33 5.82
C GLY A 277 9.38 18.33 4.68
N TRP A 278 9.49 19.60 5.04
CA TRP A 278 9.50 20.71 4.08
C TRP A 278 10.21 21.95 4.62
N ASP A 279 10.58 22.87 3.72
CA ASP A 279 11.02 24.23 4.03
C ASP A 279 10.48 25.20 2.97
N ASP A 280 9.52 26.05 3.35
CA ASP A 280 8.90 27.06 2.48
C ASP A 280 9.88 28.15 2.05
N ASN A 281 10.97 28.29 2.78
CA ASN A 281 12.03 29.27 2.52
C ASN A 281 13.26 28.66 1.87
N PHE A 282 13.21 27.39 1.42
CA PHE A 282 14.33 26.77 0.71
C PHE A 282 14.61 27.56 -0.57
N PRO A 283 15.83 28.16 -0.71
CA PRO A 283 16.07 29.11 -1.79
C PRO A 283 15.98 28.44 -3.17
N LYS A 284 15.22 29.02 -4.06
CA LYS A 284 15.07 28.55 -5.44
C LYS A 284 16.39 28.49 -6.23
N GLU A 285 17.37 29.28 -5.84
CA GLU A 285 18.72 29.27 -6.42
C GLU A 285 19.54 28.04 -6.04
N ASN A 286 19.12 27.29 -5.02
CA ASN A 286 19.79 26.06 -4.57
C ASN A 286 19.51 24.87 -5.49
N PHE A 287 18.67 25.01 -6.50
CA PHE A 287 18.51 24.01 -7.54
C PHE A 287 19.44 24.27 -8.71
N LYS A 288 19.99 23.20 -9.30
CA LYS A 288 20.91 23.29 -10.47
C LYS A 288 20.30 24.11 -11.62
N LYS A 289 19.00 23.96 -11.84
CA LYS A 289 18.18 24.86 -12.62
C LYS A 289 17.24 25.56 -11.66
N PRO A 290 17.43 26.89 -11.42
CA PRO A 290 16.65 27.60 -10.45
C PRO A 290 15.16 27.39 -10.60
N SER A 291 14.47 27.21 -9.49
CA SER A 291 13.02 27.09 -9.42
C SER A 291 12.32 28.41 -9.69
N GLU A 292 11.02 28.41 -9.91
CA GLU A 292 10.23 29.63 -10.08
C GLU A 292 9.99 30.31 -8.73
N THR A 293 9.69 29.48 -7.71
CA THR A 293 9.41 29.91 -6.34
C THR A 293 10.41 29.29 -5.36
N ASP A 294 10.54 29.87 -4.17
CA ASP A 294 11.17 29.23 -3.03
C ASP A 294 10.31 28.10 -2.52
N GLY A 295 10.93 27.15 -1.81
CA GLY A 295 10.25 26.03 -1.14
C GLY A 295 10.60 24.67 -1.74
N ALA A 296 10.74 23.69 -0.84
CA ALA A 296 11.10 22.32 -1.20
C ALA A 296 10.58 21.30 -0.18
N TRP A 297 10.37 20.07 -0.68
CA TRP A 297 10.15 18.88 0.10
C TRP A 297 11.45 18.26 0.55
N LEU A 298 11.60 17.93 1.83
CA LEU A 298 12.65 17.07 2.34
C LEU A 298 12.21 15.62 2.14
N VAL A 299 12.95 14.86 1.34
CA VAL A 299 12.60 13.47 1.05
C VAL A 299 13.65 12.49 1.56
N LYS A 300 13.19 11.36 2.11
CA LYS A 300 14.00 10.19 2.44
C LYS A 300 14.09 9.30 1.20
N ASN A 301 15.31 8.99 0.78
CA ASN A 301 15.62 8.13 -0.36
C ASN A 301 15.95 6.70 0.12
N SER A 302 15.99 5.74 -0.81
CA SER A 302 16.29 4.32 -0.59
C SER A 302 17.61 3.87 -1.20
N TRP A 303 18.63 4.73 -1.22
CA TRP A 303 19.96 4.43 -1.78
C TRP A 303 21.09 4.38 -0.71
N GLY A 304 20.72 4.15 0.54
CA GLY A 304 21.62 4.12 1.68
C GLY A 304 21.94 5.49 2.26
N ASP A 305 22.36 5.50 3.51
CA ASP A 305 22.65 6.71 4.29
C ASP A 305 23.97 7.40 3.91
N TYR A 306 24.82 6.72 3.14
CA TYR A 306 26.08 7.28 2.62
C TYR A 306 25.90 8.19 1.42
N ASN A 307 24.68 8.28 0.85
CA ASN A 307 24.33 9.18 -0.25
C ASN A 307 23.72 10.48 0.26
N PHE A 308 23.80 11.54 -0.54
CA PHE A 308 23.18 12.84 -0.29
C PHE A 308 23.47 13.39 1.12
N ASP A 309 22.50 14.01 1.77
CA ASP A 309 22.54 14.39 3.19
C ASP A 309 22.07 13.22 4.06
N ASN A 310 22.93 12.22 4.30
CA ASN A 310 22.61 11.01 5.06
C ASN A 310 21.36 10.28 4.53
N GLY A 311 21.25 10.19 3.21
CA GLY A 311 20.11 9.54 2.52
C GLY A 311 18.93 10.46 2.24
N TYR A 312 19.01 11.74 2.60
CA TYR A 312 17.95 12.73 2.34
C TYR A 312 18.34 13.74 1.27
N MET A 313 17.37 14.24 0.56
CA MET A 313 17.54 15.30 -0.43
C MET A 313 16.30 16.21 -0.50
N TRP A 314 16.42 17.31 -1.25
CA TRP A 314 15.37 18.29 -1.45
C TRP A 314 14.79 18.21 -2.86
N ILE A 315 13.46 18.21 -2.98
CA ILE A 315 12.75 18.29 -4.26
C ILE A 315 11.93 19.59 -4.27
N SER A 316 12.09 20.40 -5.32
CA SER A 316 11.34 21.66 -5.45
C SER A 316 9.83 21.43 -5.47
N TYR A 317 9.06 22.35 -4.88
CA TYR A 317 7.61 22.39 -5.07
C TYR A 317 7.21 22.60 -6.55
N ASP A 318 8.08 23.22 -7.33
CA ASP A 318 7.89 23.44 -8.78
C ASP A 318 8.34 22.24 -9.64
N ASP A 319 8.71 21.12 -9.05
CA ASP A 319 9.04 19.90 -9.81
C ASP A 319 7.78 19.35 -10.49
N ARG A 320 7.79 19.34 -11.82
CA ARG A 320 6.62 18.95 -12.62
C ARG A 320 6.47 17.45 -12.79
N SER A 321 7.46 16.67 -12.37
CA SER A 321 7.41 15.21 -12.43
C SER A 321 6.85 14.58 -11.18
N LEU A 322 6.59 15.36 -10.12
CA LEU A 322 5.94 14.86 -8.90
C LEU A 322 4.55 14.33 -9.20
N CYS A 323 4.24 13.13 -8.75
CA CYS A 323 2.96 12.45 -8.91
C CYS A 323 2.80 11.30 -7.92
N GLU A 324 1.63 10.68 -7.92
CA GLU A 324 1.33 9.46 -7.17
C GLU A 324 1.62 9.60 -5.68
N PHE A 325 0.92 10.53 -5.04
CA PHE A 325 1.03 10.70 -3.60
C PHE A 325 0.23 9.61 -2.89
N ALA A 326 0.88 8.90 -1.97
CA ALA A 326 0.22 7.90 -1.14
C ALA A 326 0.59 8.05 0.33
N VAL A 327 -0.37 7.75 1.21
CA VAL A 327 -0.17 7.69 2.67
C VAL A 327 -0.80 6.42 3.18
N PHE A 328 -0.06 5.67 3.98
CA PHE A 328 -0.51 4.39 4.51
C PHE A 328 -0.69 4.46 6.02
N GLU A 329 -1.85 4.04 6.49
CA GLU A 329 -2.13 3.78 7.90
C GLU A 329 -2.30 2.29 8.12
N LEU A 330 -1.56 1.77 9.08
CA LEU A 330 -1.63 0.36 9.49
C LEU A 330 -2.36 0.23 10.83
N GLU A 331 -2.99 -0.91 11.02
CA GLU A 331 -3.54 -1.36 12.30
C GLU A 331 -2.91 -2.68 12.74
N ASP A 332 -3.09 -3.07 13.99
CA ASP A 332 -2.63 -4.36 14.49
C ASP A 332 -3.36 -5.50 13.77
N SER A 333 -2.64 -6.54 13.34
CA SER A 333 -3.22 -7.70 12.66
C SER A 333 -4.25 -8.48 13.49
N GLU A 334 -4.36 -8.18 14.79
CA GLU A 334 -5.37 -8.77 15.67
C GLU A 334 -6.59 -7.85 15.89
N GLU A 335 -6.65 -6.67 15.26
CA GLU A 335 -7.82 -5.77 15.35
C GLU A 335 -9.02 -6.41 14.65
N HIS A 336 -8.79 -6.90 13.44
CA HIS A 336 -9.72 -7.77 12.72
C HIS A 336 -9.02 -9.09 12.45
N THR A 337 -9.70 -10.21 12.58
CA THR A 337 -9.13 -11.54 12.41
C THR A 337 -9.68 -12.30 11.20
N VAL A 338 -10.67 -11.74 10.53
CA VAL A 338 -11.30 -12.29 9.33
C VAL A 338 -11.44 -11.20 8.27
N ASN A 339 -11.03 -11.51 7.05
CA ASN A 339 -11.15 -10.64 5.87
C ASN A 339 -11.87 -11.41 4.75
N PHE A 340 -13.09 -11.00 4.44
CA PHE A 340 -13.85 -11.54 3.32
C PHE A 340 -13.60 -10.69 2.09
N HIS A 341 -12.99 -11.24 1.06
CA HIS A 341 -12.75 -10.57 -0.22
C HIS A 341 -12.70 -11.58 -1.37
N HIS A 342 -12.92 -11.08 -2.57
CA HIS A 342 -12.74 -11.81 -3.82
C HIS A 342 -11.58 -11.25 -4.66
N ASP A 343 -10.88 -10.25 -4.13
CA ASP A 343 -9.83 -9.53 -4.84
C ASP A 343 -8.69 -10.47 -5.26
N THR A 344 -8.29 -10.37 -6.51
CA THR A 344 -7.16 -11.10 -7.11
C THR A 344 -6.16 -10.16 -7.78
N TYR A 345 -6.65 -9.04 -8.32
CA TYR A 345 -5.86 -8.06 -9.06
C TYR A 345 -5.98 -6.66 -8.45
N VAL A 346 -5.15 -5.74 -8.96
CA VAL A 346 -5.26 -4.32 -8.57
C VAL A 346 -6.56 -3.76 -9.14
N PRO A 347 -7.37 -3.04 -8.36
CA PRO A 347 -8.51 -2.28 -8.90
C PRO A 347 -7.99 -1.15 -9.78
N ALA A 348 -7.84 -1.45 -11.08
CA ALA A 348 -7.23 -0.56 -12.06
C ALA A 348 -8.26 0.29 -12.81
N GLN A 349 -9.55 0.10 -12.51
CA GLN A 349 -10.64 0.80 -13.19
C GLN A 349 -11.74 1.20 -12.23
N SER A 350 -12.56 2.16 -12.69
CA SER A 350 -13.83 2.47 -12.07
C SER A 350 -14.96 2.48 -13.09
N MET A 351 -16.15 2.07 -12.70
CA MET A 351 -17.32 2.04 -13.57
C MET A 351 -18.51 2.82 -12.97
N SER A 352 -19.40 3.23 -13.85
CA SER A 352 -20.74 3.72 -13.52
C SER A 352 -21.76 2.60 -13.75
N ALA A 353 -22.70 2.42 -12.85
CA ALA A 353 -23.80 1.48 -13.03
C ALA A 353 -24.93 2.02 -13.94
N GLY A 354 -24.94 3.32 -14.24
CA GLY A 354 -25.97 3.99 -15.04
C GLY A 354 -25.45 4.57 -16.35
N ASP A 355 -26.35 5.14 -17.16
CA ASP A 355 -26.00 5.88 -18.36
C ASP A 355 -25.33 7.21 -17.95
N SER A 356 -24.03 7.30 -18.20
CA SER A 356 -23.20 8.48 -17.89
C SER A 356 -23.46 9.70 -18.79
N SER A 357 -24.34 9.56 -19.78
CA SER A 357 -24.68 10.66 -20.73
C SER A 357 -25.75 11.62 -20.21
N GLU A 358 -26.42 11.27 -19.13
CA GLU A 358 -27.48 12.05 -18.47
C GLU A 358 -27.01 12.68 -17.15
N GLU A 359 -27.93 12.92 -16.23
CA GLU A 359 -27.65 13.44 -14.89
C GLU A 359 -26.94 12.35 -14.07
N ILE A 360 -25.86 12.71 -13.34
CA ILE A 360 -25.14 11.79 -12.47
C ILE A 360 -26.11 11.22 -11.41
N ALA A 361 -26.23 9.91 -11.40
CA ALA A 361 -27.08 9.16 -10.49
C ALA A 361 -26.23 8.28 -9.56
N PRO A 362 -26.75 7.91 -8.38
CA PRO A 362 -26.07 6.93 -7.53
C PRO A 362 -25.85 5.60 -8.26
N SER A 363 -24.72 4.96 -7.97
CA SER A 363 -24.40 3.60 -8.37
C SER A 363 -24.43 2.68 -7.15
N TYR A 364 -24.75 1.41 -7.37
CA TYR A 364 -24.75 0.40 -6.30
C TYR A 364 -23.77 -0.71 -6.69
N MET A 365 -23.05 -1.19 -5.67
CA MET A 365 -22.17 -2.36 -5.79
C MET A 365 -22.40 -3.31 -4.63
N ALA A 366 -22.10 -4.59 -4.81
CA ALA A 366 -22.20 -5.58 -3.76
C ALA A 366 -21.24 -6.75 -3.98
N ASN A 367 -20.74 -7.31 -2.87
CA ASN A 367 -20.09 -8.62 -2.85
C ASN A 367 -20.84 -9.55 -1.92
N ILE A 368 -20.98 -10.83 -2.30
CA ILE A 368 -21.59 -11.89 -1.50
C ILE A 368 -20.51 -12.81 -0.98
N PHE A 369 -20.62 -13.19 0.29
CA PHE A 369 -19.70 -14.08 0.99
C PHE A 369 -20.49 -15.16 1.76
N THR A 370 -19.78 -16.23 2.13
CA THR A 370 -20.31 -17.25 3.04
C THR A 370 -19.33 -17.43 4.19
N ALA A 371 -19.79 -17.30 5.42
CA ALA A 371 -18.97 -17.44 6.61
C ALA A 371 -18.64 -18.91 6.87
N GLU A 372 -17.39 -19.27 7.01
CA GLU A 372 -16.96 -20.63 7.40
C GLU A 372 -17.11 -20.89 8.89
N GLU A 373 -17.00 -19.85 9.70
CA GLU A 373 -17.21 -19.85 11.15
C GLU A 373 -18.15 -18.71 11.56
N THR A 374 -18.62 -18.74 12.81
CA THR A 374 -19.43 -17.64 13.33
C THR A 374 -18.57 -16.42 13.59
N VAL A 375 -18.88 -15.30 12.94
CA VAL A 375 -18.09 -14.07 12.94
C VAL A 375 -18.94 -12.86 13.28
N GLN A 376 -18.32 -11.88 13.89
CA GLN A 376 -18.86 -10.54 14.06
C GLN A 376 -18.25 -9.66 12.96
N LEU A 377 -19.09 -9.15 12.05
CA LEU A 377 -18.65 -8.19 11.04
C LEU A 377 -18.55 -6.80 11.67
N GLU A 378 -17.46 -6.09 11.42
CA GLU A 378 -17.07 -4.88 12.15
C GLU A 378 -16.84 -3.69 11.25
N ALA A 379 -16.26 -3.93 10.06
CA ALA A 379 -15.91 -2.88 9.13
C ALA A 379 -16.04 -3.34 7.66
N VAL A 380 -16.05 -2.38 6.76
CA VAL A 380 -16.00 -2.59 5.32
C VAL A 380 -14.83 -1.79 4.74
N SER A 381 -13.96 -2.45 3.99
CA SER A 381 -12.85 -1.80 3.30
C SER A 381 -13.20 -1.63 1.82
N ILE A 382 -13.14 -0.39 1.34
CA ILE A 382 -13.56 0.01 -0.01
C ILE A 382 -12.44 0.82 -0.66
N ASN A 383 -12.15 0.51 -1.92
CA ASN A 383 -11.35 1.41 -2.76
C ASN A 383 -12.29 2.50 -3.33
N PHE A 384 -12.06 3.76 -2.96
CA PHE A 384 -12.79 4.91 -3.49
C PHE A 384 -11.98 5.57 -4.60
N PRO A 385 -12.42 5.48 -5.87
CA PRO A 385 -11.67 6.05 -6.99
C PRO A 385 -11.81 7.57 -7.12
N GLN A 386 -12.83 8.17 -6.50
CA GLN A 386 -13.14 9.58 -6.63
C GLN A 386 -13.23 10.29 -5.27
N PRO A 387 -12.69 11.51 -5.12
CA PRO A 387 -12.82 12.29 -3.90
C PRO A 387 -14.25 12.77 -3.69
N GLY A 388 -14.63 12.98 -2.44
CA GLY A 388 -15.97 13.45 -2.10
C GLY A 388 -17.08 12.44 -2.40
N THR A 389 -16.74 11.16 -2.54
CA THR A 389 -17.72 10.11 -2.76
C THR A 389 -18.54 9.85 -1.50
N GLU A 390 -19.84 10.14 -1.56
CA GLU A 390 -20.80 9.76 -0.52
C GLU A 390 -21.08 8.26 -0.60
N TYR A 391 -21.16 7.59 0.56
CA TYR A 391 -21.48 6.17 0.63
C TYR A 391 -22.55 5.86 1.65
N GLU A 392 -23.37 4.82 1.35
CA GLU A 392 -24.30 4.16 2.27
C GLU A 392 -24.01 2.64 2.21
N ILE A 393 -23.57 2.05 3.32
CA ILE A 393 -23.21 0.63 3.45
C ILE A 393 -24.32 -0.09 4.21
N THR A 394 -24.80 -1.21 3.68
CA THR A 394 -25.78 -2.09 4.33
C THR A 394 -25.29 -3.53 4.24
N ILE A 395 -25.18 -4.21 5.36
CA ILE A 395 -24.94 -5.66 5.38
C ILE A 395 -26.32 -6.36 5.30
N TYR A 396 -26.44 -7.36 4.43
CA TYR A 396 -27.60 -8.24 4.35
C TYR A 396 -27.21 -9.63 4.81
N SER A 397 -27.76 -10.11 5.94
CA SER A 397 -27.51 -11.42 6.49
C SER A 397 -28.60 -12.42 6.09
N GLY A 398 -28.27 -13.72 6.04
CA GLY A 398 -29.20 -14.79 5.74
C GLY A 398 -29.83 -14.71 4.34
N LEU A 399 -28.99 -14.56 3.32
CA LEU A 399 -29.44 -14.44 1.93
C LEU A 399 -30.29 -15.65 1.52
N SER A 400 -31.45 -15.38 0.96
CA SER A 400 -32.38 -16.41 0.46
C SER A 400 -32.21 -16.72 -1.03
N ASP A 401 -31.53 -15.82 -1.77
CA ASP A 401 -31.22 -15.92 -3.20
C ASP A 401 -29.84 -15.29 -3.45
N LEU A 402 -28.87 -16.07 -3.87
CA LEU A 402 -27.51 -15.60 -4.14
C LEU A 402 -27.39 -14.78 -5.44
N SER A 403 -28.41 -14.71 -6.26
CA SER A 403 -28.46 -13.79 -7.41
C SER A 403 -29.02 -12.40 -7.06
N ASP A 404 -29.46 -12.22 -5.81
CA ASP A 404 -29.93 -10.94 -5.27
C ASP A 404 -29.21 -10.62 -3.96
N PRO A 405 -28.19 -9.77 -4.00
CA PRO A 405 -27.44 -9.36 -2.81
C PRO A 405 -28.29 -8.73 -1.70
N ALA A 406 -29.46 -8.21 -2.02
CA ALA A 406 -30.39 -7.60 -1.07
C ALA A 406 -31.49 -8.55 -0.56
N SER A 407 -31.41 -9.86 -0.82
CA SER A 407 -32.43 -10.86 -0.47
C SER A 407 -32.44 -11.26 1.00
N GLY A 408 -31.52 -10.76 1.82
CA GLY A 408 -31.36 -11.06 3.24
C GLY A 408 -32.03 -10.06 4.18
N GLN A 409 -31.71 -10.17 5.48
CA GLN A 409 -32.10 -9.19 6.50
C GLN A 409 -31.08 -8.03 6.49
N ALA A 410 -31.56 -6.81 6.27
CA ALA A 410 -30.72 -5.61 6.25
C ALA A 410 -30.31 -5.17 7.66
N SER A 411 -29.04 -4.81 7.82
CA SER A 411 -28.47 -4.14 8.99
C SER A 411 -28.90 -2.66 9.08
N GLN A 412 -28.43 -1.96 10.11
CA GLN A 412 -28.43 -0.50 10.14
C GLN A 412 -27.45 0.05 9.08
N VAL A 413 -27.85 1.12 8.39
CA VAL A 413 -27.04 1.73 7.34
C VAL A 413 -25.89 2.53 7.96
N THR A 414 -24.68 2.20 7.57
CA THR A 414 -23.47 3.02 7.81
C THR A 414 -23.30 3.98 6.64
N PHE A 415 -23.07 5.25 6.89
CA PHE A 415 -22.97 6.26 5.83
C PHE A 415 -21.90 7.31 6.14
N GLY A 416 -21.37 7.94 5.11
CA GLY A 416 -20.36 8.98 5.23
C GLY A 416 -19.90 9.49 3.86
N THR A 417 -18.75 10.15 3.85
CA THR A 417 -18.10 10.66 2.66
C THR A 417 -16.62 10.29 2.67
N ALA A 418 -16.11 9.79 1.56
CA ALA A 418 -14.69 9.56 1.34
C ALA A 418 -14.09 10.85 0.70
N ASP A 419 -13.55 11.71 1.53
CA ASP A 419 -13.04 13.02 1.09
C ASP A 419 -11.72 12.89 0.30
N ILE A 420 -10.87 11.92 0.67
CA ILE A 420 -9.66 11.56 -0.07
C ILE A 420 -9.86 10.19 -0.69
N PRO A 421 -9.45 9.99 -1.96
CA PRO A 421 -9.53 8.69 -2.60
C PRO A 421 -8.56 7.68 -2.02
N GLY A 422 -8.78 6.41 -2.34
CA GLY A 422 -7.93 5.30 -1.95
C GLY A 422 -8.70 4.18 -1.29
N THR A 423 -7.99 3.25 -0.67
CA THR A 423 -8.59 2.14 0.08
C THR A 423 -8.81 2.55 1.52
N LEU A 424 -10.07 2.66 1.94
CA LEU A 424 -10.46 3.12 3.26
C LEU A 424 -11.25 2.06 3.99
N THR A 425 -10.94 1.84 5.25
CA THR A 425 -11.71 0.98 6.17
C THR A 425 -12.72 1.80 6.94
N ILE A 426 -13.98 1.43 6.82
CA ILE A 426 -15.14 2.12 7.40
C ILE A 426 -15.75 1.22 8.46
N ASP A 427 -15.68 1.64 9.71
CA ASP A 427 -16.31 0.92 10.82
C ASP A 427 -17.85 0.92 10.66
N LEU A 428 -18.49 -0.22 10.84
CA LEU A 428 -19.94 -0.32 10.84
C LEU A 428 -20.53 0.39 12.08
N ILE A 429 -21.68 1.06 11.91
CA ILE A 429 -22.37 1.70 13.04
C ILE A 429 -22.81 0.68 14.08
N GLU A 430 -23.26 -0.48 13.64
CA GLU A 430 -23.56 -1.64 14.46
C GLU A 430 -22.93 -2.87 13.81
N ASP A 431 -22.29 -3.69 14.63
CA ASP A 431 -21.68 -4.93 14.18
C ASP A 431 -22.74 -5.98 13.87
N GLU A 432 -22.50 -6.80 12.84
CA GLU A 432 -23.43 -7.83 12.42
C GLU A 432 -22.90 -9.23 12.72
N LEU A 433 -23.69 -10.03 13.44
CA LEU A 433 -23.36 -11.43 13.72
C LEU A 433 -23.80 -12.31 12.54
N ILE A 434 -22.84 -13.05 11.98
CA ILE A 434 -23.08 -14.03 10.92
C ILE A 434 -22.75 -15.43 11.44
N GLU A 435 -23.70 -16.34 11.37
CA GLU A 435 -23.52 -17.72 11.82
C GLU A 435 -22.72 -18.55 10.79
N ALA A 436 -21.97 -19.55 11.28
CA ALA A 436 -21.23 -20.46 10.42
C ALA A 436 -22.12 -21.12 9.34
N GLY A 437 -21.72 -21.02 8.08
CA GLY A 437 -22.46 -21.49 6.91
C GLY A 437 -23.53 -20.53 6.37
N GLU A 438 -23.68 -19.36 6.97
CA GLU A 438 -24.61 -18.33 6.52
C GLU A 438 -23.98 -17.50 5.40
N SER A 439 -24.76 -17.22 4.33
CA SER A 439 -24.35 -16.29 3.29
C SER A 439 -24.87 -14.89 3.58
N PHE A 440 -24.01 -13.92 3.35
CA PHE A 440 -24.28 -12.49 3.55
C PHE A 440 -23.71 -11.66 2.43
N SER A 441 -24.12 -10.41 2.32
CA SER A 441 -23.55 -9.43 1.37
C SER A 441 -23.26 -8.11 2.05
N ALA A 442 -22.27 -7.40 1.51
CA ALA A 442 -22.12 -5.96 1.70
C ALA A 442 -22.64 -5.23 0.46
N VAL A 443 -23.69 -4.45 0.62
CA VAL A 443 -24.28 -3.62 -0.43
C VAL A 443 -23.89 -2.18 -0.17
N VAL A 444 -23.26 -1.53 -1.15
CA VAL A 444 -22.81 -0.14 -1.04
C VAL A 444 -23.46 0.70 -2.13
N LYS A 445 -24.15 1.75 -1.72
CA LYS A 445 -24.61 2.83 -2.59
C LYS A 445 -23.57 3.92 -2.60
N LEU A 446 -23.16 4.36 -3.77
CA LEU A 446 -22.12 5.36 -4.00
C LEU A 446 -22.69 6.53 -4.81
N TYR A 447 -22.29 7.74 -4.45
CA TYR A 447 -22.61 8.94 -5.20
C TYR A 447 -21.46 9.95 -5.12
N CYS A 448 -20.99 10.39 -6.28
CA CYS A 448 -20.05 11.50 -6.39
C CYS A 448 -20.67 12.58 -7.32
N PRO A 449 -20.80 13.83 -6.88
CA PRO A 449 -21.44 14.88 -7.69
C PRO A 449 -20.62 15.23 -8.94
N ASP A 450 -19.31 14.95 -8.94
CA ASP A 450 -18.39 15.35 -9.98
C ASP A 450 -18.02 14.20 -10.94
N SER A 451 -18.35 12.96 -10.59
CA SER A 451 -18.06 11.79 -11.43
C SER A 451 -19.09 10.67 -11.25
N PRO A 452 -19.60 10.05 -12.33
CA PRO A 452 -20.44 8.85 -12.24
C PRO A 452 -19.61 7.57 -11.99
N PHE A 453 -18.28 7.60 -12.13
CA PHE A 453 -17.40 6.45 -12.13
C PHE A 453 -16.87 6.17 -10.71
N VAL A 454 -17.70 5.55 -9.90
CA VAL A 454 -17.47 5.39 -8.44
C VAL A 454 -17.31 3.94 -8.00
N ILE A 455 -17.60 2.96 -8.87
CA ILE A 455 -17.48 1.53 -8.54
C ILE A 455 -16.08 1.06 -8.92
N PRO A 456 -15.20 0.71 -7.95
CA PRO A 456 -13.85 0.20 -8.23
C PRO A 456 -13.91 -1.25 -8.70
N ILE A 457 -13.30 -1.54 -9.83
CA ILE A 457 -13.25 -2.89 -10.39
C ILE A 457 -11.83 -3.33 -10.69
N GLU A 458 -11.56 -4.59 -10.47
CA GLU A 458 -10.37 -5.25 -10.98
C GLU A 458 -10.50 -5.48 -12.49
N SER A 459 -9.42 -5.33 -13.22
CA SER A 459 -9.44 -5.61 -14.65
C SER A 459 -8.07 -5.92 -15.19
N VAL A 460 -8.04 -6.76 -16.22
CA VAL A 460 -6.81 -7.13 -16.93
C VAL A 460 -7.03 -6.99 -18.43
N LEU A 461 -6.16 -6.20 -19.06
CA LEU A 461 -6.11 -6.10 -20.52
C LEU A 461 -5.29 -7.25 -21.10
N TYR A 462 -5.80 -7.97 -22.06
CA TYR A 462 -5.11 -9.06 -22.72
C TYR A 462 -5.27 -9.09 -24.23
N LEU A 463 -4.27 -9.68 -24.92
CA LEU A 463 -4.28 -9.95 -26.34
C LEU A 463 -4.42 -11.45 -26.58
N HIS A 464 -5.41 -11.84 -27.36
CA HIS A 464 -5.61 -13.22 -27.78
C HIS A 464 -5.30 -13.40 -29.26
N SER A 465 -4.47 -14.36 -29.63
CA SER A 465 -4.14 -14.67 -31.01
C SER A 465 -4.57 -16.09 -31.38
N ASP A 466 -5.25 -16.23 -32.53
CA ASP A 466 -5.70 -17.54 -33.07
C ASP A 466 -4.57 -18.50 -33.46
N GLU A 467 -3.33 -18.02 -33.54
CA GLU A 467 -2.18 -18.85 -34.01
C GLU A 467 -1.37 -19.49 -32.88
N SER A 468 -1.58 -19.03 -31.65
CA SER A 468 -0.99 -19.62 -30.45
C SER A 468 -1.98 -19.51 -29.30
N ASP A 469 -2.05 -20.52 -28.46
CA ASP A 469 -2.73 -20.39 -27.16
C ASP A 469 -1.96 -19.43 -26.20
N GLU A 470 -0.99 -18.70 -26.73
CA GLU A 470 -0.22 -17.69 -26.03
C GLU A 470 -1.01 -16.38 -25.97
N VAL A 471 -1.44 -16.03 -24.80
CA VAL A 471 -1.91 -14.68 -24.47
C VAL A 471 -0.68 -13.82 -24.20
N ALA A 472 -0.44 -12.81 -25.00
CA ALA A 472 0.59 -11.81 -24.74
C ALA A 472 -0.04 -10.64 -24.01
N SER A 473 0.35 -10.39 -22.78
CA SER A 473 -0.06 -9.19 -22.07
C SER A 473 0.63 -7.95 -22.63
N LEU A 474 -0.07 -6.84 -22.59
CA LEU A 474 0.47 -5.52 -22.92
C LEU A 474 1.06 -4.91 -21.64
N GLY A 475 2.33 -5.17 -21.39
CA GLY A 475 3.09 -4.57 -20.29
C GLY A 475 3.51 -5.53 -19.19
N SER A 476 4.01 -5.01 -18.07
CA SER A 476 4.53 -5.78 -16.93
C SER A 476 3.49 -6.69 -16.27
N PHE A 477 2.26 -6.62 -16.70
CA PHE A 477 1.18 -7.51 -16.32
C PHE A 477 1.07 -8.62 -17.38
N THR A 478 2.01 -9.43 -17.41
CA THR A 478 2.31 -10.73 -17.99
C THR A 478 1.35 -11.51 -18.87
N THR A 479 1.99 -12.40 -19.54
CA THR A 479 1.46 -13.55 -20.28
C THR A 479 0.85 -14.60 -19.37
N TYR A 480 -0.46 -14.83 -19.47
CA TYR A 480 -1.07 -16.07 -19.01
C TYR A 480 -1.96 -16.69 -20.08
N GLU A 481 -1.76 -17.98 -20.32
CA GLU A 481 -2.76 -18.80 -21.01
C GLU A 481 -4.06 -18.76 -20.20
N GLY A 482 -5.10 -18.19 -20.81
CA GLY A 482 -6.46 -18.31 -20.30
C GLY A 482 -6.85 -17.38 -19.15
N ILE A 483 -6.32 -16.14 -19.09
CA ILE A 483 -6.92 -15.13 -18.20
C ILE A 483 -8.35 -14.89 -18.68
N LYS A 484 -9.27 -15.50 -17.96
CA LYS A 484 -10.67 -15.06 -17.90
C LYS A 484 -10.81 -14.24 -16.62
N SER A 485 -11.83 -13.39 -16.56
CA SER A 485 -12.29 -12.87 -15.28
C SER A 485 -12.28 -14.02 -14.26
N ASN A 486 -11.59 -13.87 -13.14
CA ASN A 486 -11.60 -14.84 -12.05
C ASN A 486 -12.86 -14.70 -11.18
N THR A 487 -13.78 -13.82 -11.57
CA THR A 487 -15.05 -13.60 -10.86
C THR A 487 -15.92 -14.83 -11.00
N GLY A 488 -16.23 -15.47 -9.88
CA GLY A 488 -17.18 -16.58 -9.81
C GLY A 488 -18.63 -16.10 -9.94
N GLU A 489 -19.52 -17.03 -10.32
CA GLU A 489 -20.96 -16.73 -10.31
C GLU A 489 -21.41 -16.34 -8.91
N ASN A 490 -22.17 -15.26 -8.79
CA ASN A 490 -22.75 -14.74 -7.55
C ASN A 490 -21.73 -14.23 -6.52
N GLU A 491 -20.59 -13.73 -6.95
CA GLU A 491 -19.57 -13.12 -6.07
C GLU A 491 -19.69 -11.60 -6.02
N SER A 492 -19.71 -10.93 -7.17
CA SER A 492 -19.70 -9.46 -7.29
C SER A 492 -20.82 -8.95 -8.19
N PHE A 493 -21.49 -7.88 -7.78
CA PHE A 493 -22.66 -7.33 -8.46
C PHE A 493 -22.59 -5.81 -8.55
N TYR A 494 -23.22 -5.25 -9.59
CA TYR A 494 -23.53 -3.83 -9.68
C TYR A 494 -25.00 -3.61 -10.04
N SER A 495 -25.52 -2.41 -9.71
CA SER A 495 -26.89 -2.02 -10.02
C SER A 495 -27.00 -0.49 -10.14
N SER A 496 -27.85 -0.02 -11.05
CA SER A 496 -28.17 1.41 -11.21
C SER A 496 -29.27 1.90 -10.28
N ASP A 497 -30.04 1.01 -9.67
CA ASP A 497 -31.22 1.37 -8.86
C ASP A 497 -31.30 0.62 -7.50
N GLY A 498 -30.36 -0.31 -7.26
CA GLY A 498 -30.29 -1.14 -6.05
C GLY A 498 -31.35 -2.26 -6.00
N SER A 499 -32.02 -2.55 -7.12
CA SER A 499 -33.06 -3.59 -7.18
C SER A 499 -32.90 -4.58 -8.34
N GLU A 500 -32.34 -4.17 -9.46
CA GLU A 500 -31.97 -5.04 -10.57
C GLU A 500 -30.43 -5.19 -10.58
N TRP A 501 -29.97 -6.40 -10.24
CA TRP A 501 -28.54 -6.69 -10.06
C TRP A 501 -27.95 -7.40 -11.28
N HIS A 502 -26.75 -7.00 -11.64
CA HIS A 502 -25.95 -7.58 -12.72
C HIS A 502 -24.72 -8.24 -12.12
N ASP A 503 -24.49 -9.52 -12.43
CA ASP A 503 -23.33 -10.28 -11.99
C ASP A 503 -22.10 -9.89 -12.82
N MET A 504 -20.98 -9.67 -12.17
CA MET A 504 -19.71 -9.30 -12.82
C MET A 504 -19.08 -10.46 -13.59
N CYS A 505 -19.41 -11.72 -13.28
CA CYS A 505 -18.83 -12.91 -13.92
C CYS A 505 -19.07 -13.00 -15.44
N ASP A 506 -20.07 -12.28 -15.96
CA ASP A 506 -20.47 -12.27 -17.35
C ASP A 506 -19.97 -11.04 -18.15
N GLN A 507 -19.08 -10.24 -17.55
CA GLN A 507 -18.70 -8.92 -18.05
C GLN A 507 -17.32 -8.89 -18.71
N ASP A 508 -17.15 -9.54 -19.87
CA ASP A 508 -15.95 -9.38 -20.70
C ASP A 508 -16.22 -8.42 -21.87
N TYR A 509 -15.21 -7.62 -22.21
CA TYR A 509 -15.30 -6.68 -23.34
C TYR A 509 -14.22 -6.94 -24.39
N THR A 510 -14.62 -7.00 -25.65
CA THR A 510 -13.71 -7.18 -26.80
C THR A 510 -13.75 -5.95 -27.72
N TYR A 511 -12.57 -5.41 -27.99
CA TYR A 511 -12.41 -4.21 -28.83
C TYR A 511 -12.67 -4.48 -30.31
N THR A 512 -13.46 -3.64 -30.92
CA THR A 512 -13.66 -3.63 -32.38
C THR A 512 -12.40 -3.13 -33.12
N ALA A 513 -12.32 -3.39 -34.41
CA ALA A 513 -11.20 -2.93 -35.24
C ALA A 513 -11.08 -1.37 -35.30
N ASP A 514 -12.21 -0.65 -35.24
CA ASP A 514 -12.23 0.80 -35.24
C ASP A 514 -11.72 1.34 -33.91
N GLU A 515 -12.12 0.77 -32.79
CA GLU A 515 -11.66 1.13 -31.44
C GLU A 515 -10.14 0.86 -31.27
N LYS A 516 -9.66 -0.31 -31.71
CA LYS A 516 -8.21 -0.59 -31.73
C LYS A 516 -7.42 0.43 -32.59
N SER A 517 -7.98 0.87 -33.71
CA SER A 517 -7.34 1.88 -34.57
C SER A 517 -7.30 3.26 -33.91
N GLU A 518 -8.31 3.60 -33.16
CA GLU A 518 -8.33 4.87 -32.43
C GLU A 518 -7.40 4.84 -31.24
N LEU A 519 -7.39 3.74 -30.48
CA LEU A 519 -6.44 3.48 -29.42
C LEU A 519 -4.98 3.64 -29.89
N LEU A 520 -4.63 3.08 -31.04
CA LEU A 520 -3.29 3.23 -31.63
C LEU A 520 -2.91 4.68 -31.94
N LYS A 521 -3.86 5.53 -32.35
CA LYS A 521 -3.57 6.94 -32.62
C LYS A 521 -3.27 7.71 -31.34
N GLU A 522 -3.95 7.39 -30.27
CA GLU A 522 -3.73 8.05 -28.99
C GLU A 522 -2.44 7.57 -28.34
N LEU A 523 -2.16 6.26 -28.41
CA LEU A 523 -0.87 5.68 -28.06
C LEU A 523 0.29 6.39 -28.79
N GLU A 524 0.14 6.68 -30.10
CA GLU A 524 1.15 7.39 -30.87
C GLU A 524 1.37 8.81 -30.33
N ILE A 525 0.31 9.52 -30.01
CA ILE A 525 0.41 10.87 -29.42
C ILE A 525 1.15 10.80 -28.09
N ASP A 526 0.72 9.91 -27.21
CA ASP A 526 1.26 9.81 -25.86
C ASP A 526 2.70 9.28 -25.82
N LEU A 527 3.06 8.32 -26.66
CA LEU A 527 4.41 7.82 -26.76
C LEU A 527 5.43 8.90 -27.15
N PHE A 528 5.03 9.88 -27.92
CA PHE A 528 5.92 10.95 -28.41
C PHE A 528 5.77 12.29 -27.69
N ASP A 529 4.71 12.49 -26.90
CA ASP A 529 4.51 13.75 -26.17
C ASP A 529 5.64 13.95 -25.13
N GLY A 530 6.18 15.15 -25.08
CA GLY A 530 7.22 15.57 -24.13
C GLY A 530 8.61 14.99 -24.36
N ILE A 531 8.86 14.22 -25.43
CA ILE A 531 10.19 13.83 -25.87
C ILE A 531 10.80 14.93 -26.72
N TYR A 532 12.00 15.40 -26.36
CA TYR A 532 12.69 16.44 -27.15
C TYR A 532 13.38 15.84 -28.38
N PRO A 533 13.50 16.58 -29.49
CA PRO A 533 14.10 16.08 -30.74
C PRO A 533 15.55 15.59 -30.63
N GLU A 534 16.29 16.06 -29.64
CA GLU A 534 17.66 15.63 -29.33
C GLU A 534 17.74 14.30 -28.57
N GLU A 535 16.65 13.83 -28.00
CA GLU A 535 16.56 12.58 -27.21
C GLU A 535 16.31 11.38 -28.14
N THR A 536 17.29 11.11 -29.00
CA THR A 536 17.18 10.12 -30.06
C THR A 536 16.90 8.70 -29.59
N GLU A 537 17.42 8.32 -28.43
CA GLU A 537 17.19 7.02 -27.81
C GLU A 537 15.75 6.85 -27.35
N LEU A 538 15.18 7.87 -26.70
CA LEU A 538 13.78 7.87 -26.29
C LEU A 538 12.84 7.84 -27.50
N LEU A 539 13.16 8.58 -28.57
CA LEU A 539 12.39 8.55 -29.80
C LEU A 539 12.46 7.19 -30.51
N GLU A 540 13.61 6.53 -30.53
CA GLU A 540 13.78 5.19 -31.10
C GLU A 540 12.98 4.16 -30.29
N ASN A 541 12.99 4.27 -28.96
CA ASN A 541 12.23 3.42 -28.06
C ASN A 541 10.71 3.62 -28.26
N ALA A 542 10.24 4.86 -28.27
CA ALA A 542 8.83 5.18 -28.53
C ALA A 542 8.35 4.65 -29.88
N GLN A 543 9.19 4.75 -30.92
CA GLN A 543 8.87 4.20 -32.25
C GLN A 543 8.81 2.66 -32.24
N SER A 544 9.76 2.01 -31.55
CA SER A 544 9.79 0.55 -31.44
C SER A 544 8.56 0.01 -30.74
N MET A 545 8.10 0.71 -29.71
CA MET A 545 6.88 0.39 -28.98
C MET A 545 5.64 0.57 -29.84
N LEU A 546 5.52 1.69 -30.52
CA LEU A 546 4.38 1.94 -31.44
C LEU A 546 4.30 0.87 -32.54
N ASP A 547 5.44 0.44 -33.08
CA ASP A 547 5.51 -0.61 -34.10
C ASP A 547 5.09 -1.98 -33.54
N PHE A 548 5.47 -2.27 -32.29
CA PHE A 548 5.01 -3.45 -31.57
C PHE A 548 3.48 -3.45 -31.41
N TYR A 549 2.88 -2.36 -30.91
CA TYR A 549 1.43 -2.26 -30.75
C TYR A 549 0.67 -2.33 -32.07
N LYS A 550 1.16 -1.69 -33.11
CA LYS A 550 0.59 -1.78 -34.46
C LYS A 550 0.57 -3.24 -34.95
N SER A 551 1.62 -3.98 -34.66
CA SER A 551 1.69 -5.41 -35.02
C SER A 551 0.72 -6.25 -34.16
N ALA A 552 0.74 -6.08 -32.86
CA ALA A 552 -0.09 -6.82 -31.91
C ALA A 552 -1.60 -6.61 -32.18
N PHE A 553 -2.04 -5.36 -32.29
CA PHE A 553 -3.46 -5.02 -32.51
C PHE A 553 -3.98 -5.43 -33.88
N SER A 554 -3.09 -5.63 -34.86
CA SER A 554 -3.47 -6.11 -36.20
C SER A 554 -3.60 -7.64 -36.27
N SER A 555 -2.91 -8.36 -35.39
CA SER A 555 -2.81 -9.83 -35.42
C SER A 555 -3.56 -10.53 -34.29
N ALA A 556 -4.02 -9.80 -33.27
CA ALA A 556 -4.68 -10.35 -32.10
C ALA A 556 -6.03 -9.70 -31.80
N GLU A 557 -6.88 -10.42 -31.09
CA GLU A 557 -8.06 -9.87 -30.44
C GLU A 557 -7.61 -9.17 -29.14
N LEU A 558 -8.07 -7.95 -28.93
CA LEU A 558 -7.82 -7.18 -27.73
C LEU A 558 -9.07 -7.21 -26.86
N SER A 559 -8.95 -7.67 -25.64
CA SER A 559 -10.06 -7.80 -24.70
C SER A 559 -9.68 -7.30 -23.31
N ILE A 560 -10.69 -6.93 -22.54
CA ILE A 560 -10.55 -6.68 -21.09
C ILE A 560 -11.32 -7.79 -20.37
N ALA A 561 -10.62 -8.52 -19.50
CA ALA A 561 -11.27 -9.35 -18.52
C ALA A 561 -11.61 -8.48 -17.30
N MET A 562 -12.89 -8.46 -16.94
CA MET A 562 -13.38 -7.75 -15.78
C MET A 562 -13.30 -8.69 -14.57
N GLY A 563 -12.74 -8.18 -13.51
CA GLY A 563 -12.61 -8.87 -12.24
C GLY A 563 -13.67 -8.47 -11.23
N ASN A 564 -13.42 -8.77 -9.99
CA ASN A 564 -14.29 -8.47 -8.88
C ASN A 564 -14.35 -6.97 -8.56
N ILE A 565 -15.37 -6.58 -7.84
CA ILE A 565 -15.46 -5.26 -7.23
C ILE A 565 -14.56 -5.23 -6.00
N SER A 566 -13.70 -4.23 -5.88
CA SER A 566 -12.80 -4.07 -4.74
C SER A 566 -13.56 -3.59 -3.49
N LEU A 567 -14.18 -4.54 -2.83
CA LEU A 567 -15.03 -4.39 -1.65
C LEU A 567 -14.77 -5.58 -0.70
N LYS A 568 -14.29 -5.27 0.50
CA LYS A 568 -13.95 -6.26 1.52
C LYS A 568 -14.81 -6.07 2.75
N VAL A 569 -15.06 -7.15 3.49
CA VAL A 569 -15.75 -7.10 4.78
C VAL A 569 -14.81 -7.66 5.83
N LEU A 570 -14.57 -6.86 6.86
CA LEU A 570 -13.68 -7.19 7.96
C LEU A 570 -14.48 -7.55 9.21
N GLY A 571 -13.97 -8.49 9.97
CA GLY A 571 -14.61 -8.91 11.21
C GLY A 571 -13.69 -9.71 12.10
N SER A 572 -14.26 -10.20 13.19
CA SER A 572 -13.52 -11.00 14.17
C SER A 572 -14.31 -12.23 14.58
N SER A 573 -13.62 -13.30 14.99
CA SER A 573 -14.29 -14.39 15.69
C SER A 573 -15.00 -13.85 16.93
N VAL A 574 -16.20 -14.34 17.20
CA VAL A 574 -17.05 -13.87 18.32
C VAL A 574 -16.40 -13.93 19.70
N ASN A 575 -15.37 -14.74 19.84
CA ASN A 575 -14.60 -14.90 21.08
C ASN A 575 -13.34 -14.01 21.13
N SER A 576 -13.06 -13.20 20.11
CA SER A 576 -11.90 -12.32 20.06
C SER A 576 -12.03 -11.21 21.11
N VAL A 577 -10.95 -11.02 21.89
CA VAL A 577 -10.87 -9.94 22.87
C VAL A 577 -10.14 -8.74 22.24
N HIS A 578 -10.84 -7.62 22.15
CA HIS A 578 -10.27 -6.37 21.66
C HIS A 578 -9.52 -5.64 22.78
N PHE A 579 -8.40 -5.05 22.40
CA PHE A 579 -7.54 -4.24 23.28
C PHE A 579 -7.56 -2.80 22.77
N SER A 580 -7.67 -1.83 23.68
CA SER A 580 -7.69 -0.41 23.31
C SER A 580 -6.42 0.14 22.66
N HIS A 581 -5.32 -0.62 22.68
CA HIS A 581 -4.01 -0.22 22.17
C HIS A 581 -3.31 -1.41 21.50
N MET A 582 -2.57 -1.13 20.41
CA MET A 582 -1.66 -2.08 19.81
C MET A 582 -0.55 -2.49 20.78
N SER A 583 0.07 -3.66 20.54
CA SER A 583 1.31 -4.04 21.23
C SER A 583 2.41 -3.00 20.98
N GLY A 584 3.17 -2.65 22.02
CA GLY A 584 4.29 -1.72 21.89
C GLY A 584 4.44 -0.74 23.05
N VAL A 585 4.99 0.43 22.74
CA VAL A 585 5.21 1.49 23.73
C VAL A 585 3.91 2.27 23.96
N VAL A 586 3.55 2.46 25.23
CA VAL A 586 2.38 3.26 25.63
C VAL A 586 2.81 4.40 26.57
N PRO A 587 2.06 5.53 26.61
CA PRO A 587 2.35 6.64 27.49
C PRO A 587 2.49 6.23 28.95
N ALA A 588 3.32 6.95 29.73
CA ALA A 588 3.54 6.64 31.12
C ALA A 588 2.24 6.78 31.94
N GLY A 589 1.81 5.65 32.52
CA GLY A 589 0.60 5.56 33.33
C GLY A 589 -0.68 5.27 32.55
N GLU A 590 -0.54 4.92 31.27
CA GLU A 590 -1.63 4.49 30.39
C GLU A 590 -2.35 3.26 30.93
N THR A 591 -3.60 3.10 30.51
CA THR A 591 -4.44 1.97 30.88
C THR A 591 -4.98 1.28 29.64
N ILE A 592 -4.91 -0.05 29.63
CA ILE A 592 -5.46 -0.88 28.55
C ILE A 592 -6.86 -1.31 28.92
N GLU A 593 -7.81 -1.02 28.05
CA GLU A 593 -9.18 -1.52 28.14
C GLU A 593 -9.31 -2.80 27.33
N LEU A 594 -10.04 -3.76 27.87
CA LEU A 594 -10.40 -5.01 27.22
C LEU A 594 -11.91 -5.02 26.98
N SER A 595 -12.32 -5.42 25.80
CA SER A 595 -13.72 -5.58 25.45
C SER A 595 -13.92 -6.83 24.61
N VAL A 596 -15.14 -7.32 24.62
CA VAL A 596 -15.66 -8.33 23.71
C VAL A 596 -17.06 -7.87 23.30
N LYS A 597 -17.40 -8.04 22.04
CA LYS A 597 -18.58 -7.39 21.47
C LYS A 597 -19.89 -8.00 21.94
N ASP A 598 -19.96 -9.29 22.21
CA ASP A 598 -21.14 -9.96 22.71
C ASP A 598 -21.45 -9.67 24.20
N GLY A 599 -20.57 -8.89 24.86
CA GLY A 599 -20.68 -8.56 26.29
C GLY A 599 -20.35 -9.71 27.24
N SER A 600 -19.74 -10.79 26.75
CA SER A 600 -19.24 -11.90 27.56
C SER A 600 -18.21 -11.43 28.57
N GLN A 601 -18.03 -12.21 29.63
CA GLN A 601 -17.03 -11.88 30.65
C GLN A 601 -15.62 -12.17 30.15
N VAL A 602 -14.82 -11.13 29.94
CA VAL A 602 -13.40 -11.26 29.65
C VAL A 602 -12.64 -11.69 30.89
N TYR A 603 -11.72 -12.65 30.73
CA TYR A 603 -10.72 -13.05 31.72
C TYR A 603 -9.35 -12.70 31.20
N TYR A 604 -8.47 -12.25 32.08
CA TYR A 604 -7.12 -11.86 31.67
C TYR A 604 -6.06 -12.30 32.68
N SER A 605 -4.86 -12.46 32.17
CA SER A 605 -3.64 -12.71 32.92
C SER A 605 -2.59 -11.66 32.58
N ILE A 606 -1.77 -11.26 33.53
CA ILE A 606 -0.60 -10.39 33.30
C ILE A 606 0.67 -11.20 33.58
N ASN A 607 1.60 -11.16 32.62
CA ASN A 607 2.91 -11.81 32.73
C ASN A 607 2.82 -13.30 33.07
N GLY A 608 1.84 -14.02 32.53
CA GLY A 608 1.62 -15.44 32.75
C GLY A 608 1.12 -15.79 34.17
N GLY A 609 0.55 -14.81 34.89
CA GLY A 609 -0.07 -15.03 36.21
C GLY A 609 -1.43 -15.78 36.12
N GLU A 610 -2.17 -15.82 37.24
CA GLU A 610 -3.50 -16.42 37.27
C GLU A 610 -4.51 -15.54 36.52
N TYR A 611 -5.43 -16.15 35.75
CA TYR A 611 -6.53 -15.45 35.08
C TYR A 611 -7.53 -14.90 36.09
N SER A 612 -7.93 -13.66 35.87
CA SER A 612 -8.90 -12.94 36.69
C SER A 612 -9.97 -12.31 35.79
N ALA A 613 -11.21 -12.21 36.30
CA ALA A 613 -12.27 -11.52 35.56
C ALA A 613 -11.93 -10.05 35.37
N TYR A 614 -12.01 -9.56 34.13
CA TYR A 614 -11.82 -8.15 33.82
C TYR A 614 -12.97 -7.31 34.35
N ALA A 615 -12.66 -6.24 35.04
CA ALA A 615 -13.64 -5.35 35.65
C ALA A 615 -13.29 -3.85 35.56
N LYS A 616 -12.08 -3.52 35.15
CA LYS A 616 -11.60 -2.14 34.98
C LYS A 616 -10.34 -2.11 34.13
N PRO A 617 -10.00 -0.96 33.49
CA PRO A 617 -8.78 -0.77 32.72
C PRO A 617 -7.52 -1.22 33.47
N ILE A 618 -6.59 -1.87 32.75
CA ILE A 618 -5.37 -2.44 33.26
C ILE A 618 -4.26 -1.40 33.10
N LYS A 619 -3.67 -0.97 34.22
CA LYS A 619 -2.59 0.00 34.19
C LYS A 619 -1.27 -0.67 33.82
N ILE A 620 -0.58 -0.14 32.82
CA ILE A 620 0.78 -0.58 32.45
C ILE A 620 1.78 0.10 33.39
N ASN A 621 2.67 -0.69 33.99
CA ASN A 621 3.62 -0.22 34.99
C ASN A 621 5.09 -0.41 34.59
N GLY A 622 5.36 -1.14 33.53
CA GLY A 622 6.70 -1.44 33.03
C GLY A 622 6.57 -2.17 31.70
N TYR A 623 7.14 -3.35 31.63
CA TYR A 623 6.86 -4.33 30.59
C TYR A 623 5.78 -5.28 31.10
N ASP A 624 4.65 -5.29 30.45
CA ASP A 624 3.52 -6.13 30.81
C ASP A 624 3.00 -6.87 29.58
N VAL A 625 2.89 -8.20 29.67
CA VAL A 625 2.24 -9.05 28.70
C VAL A 625 0.84 -9.37 29.21
N ILE A 626 -0.19 -8.97 28.49
CA ILE A 626 -1.59 -9.25 28.83
C ILE A 626 -2.09 -10.32 27.88
N SER A 627 -2.51 -11.46 28.44
CA SER A 627 -3.19 -12.52 27.72
C SER A 627 -4.66 -12.51 28.15
N ALA A 628 -5.59 -12.44 27.21
CA ALA A 628 -7.04 -12.33 27.47
C ALA A 628 -7.84 -13.39 26.72
N THR A 629 -8.97 -13.79 27.29
CA THR A 629 -9.87 -14.84 26.76
C THR A 629 -11.28 -14.69 27.31
N VAL A 630 -12.26 -15.24 26.60
CA VAL A 630 -13.64 -15.37 27.09
C VAL A 630 -14.00 -16.83 27.42
N ASP A 631 -13.40 -17.79 26.76
CA ASP A 631 -13.79 -19.22 26.79
C ASP A 631 -12.69 -20.17 27.32
N PHE A 632 -11.45 -19.69 27.47
CA PHE A 632 -10.26 -20.45 27.81
C PHE A 632 -9.81 -21.47 26.75
N ASP A 633 -10.37 -21.37 25.53
CA ASP A 633 -9.94 -22.14 24.37
C ASP A 633 -9.15 -21.28 23.39
N THR A 634 -9.58 -20.00 23.22
CA THR A 634 -8.88 -18.99 22.40
C THR A 634 -8.32 -17.87 23.28
N TYR A 635 -7.15 -17.35 22.90
CA TYR A 635 -6.43 -16.32 23.66
C TYR A 635 -5.89 -15.26 22.73
N THR A 636 -6.16 -13.98 23.05
CA THR A 636 -5.48 -12.83 22.45
C THR A 636 -4.39 -12.35 23.40
N GLU A 637 -3.17 -12.15 22.92
CA GLU A 637 -2.03 -11.72 23.72
C GLU A 637 -1.43 -10.43 23.16
N ARG A 638 -1.24 -9.43 24.02
CA ARG A 638 -0.56 -8.19 23.68
C ARG A 638 0.52 -7.85 24.70
N SER A 639 1.61 -7.23 24.24
CA SER A 639 2.73 -6.84 25.08
C SER A 639 2.96 -5.32 25.03
N TYR A 640 3.18 -4.73 26.21
CA TYR A 640 3.29 -3.28 26.37
C TYR A 640 4.54 -2.89 27.17
N ILE A 641 5.13 -1.75 26.79
CA ILE A 641 6.19 -1.08 27.55
C ILE A 641 5.72 0.32 27.90
N SER A 642 5.78 0.70 29.17
CA SER A 642 5.52 2.09 29.56
C SER A 642 6.66 3.01 29.09
N GLU A 643 6.34 4.15 28.49
CA GLU A 643 7.31 5.10 27.92
C GLU A 643 8.41 5.53 28.91
N ASP A 644 8.08 5.64 30.21
CA ASP A 644 9.06 5.95 31.26
C ASP A 644 9.93 4.75 31.68
N LYS A 645 9.75 3.59 31.07
CA LYS A 645 10.41 2.33 31.33
C LYS A 645 11.02 1.68 30.08
N ILE A 646 11.18 2.46 29.02
CA ILE A 646 11.86 1.98 27.82
C ILE A 646 13.25 1.49 28.19
N PRO A 647 13.59 0.22 27.92
CA PRO A 647 14.89 -0.34 28.27
C PRO A 647 16.00 0.23 27.38
N GLU A 648 17.23 0.13 27.84
CA GLU A 648 18.38 0.33 26.97
C GLU A 648 18.45 -0.81 25.94
N VAL A 649 18.84 -0.52 24.69
CA VAL A 649 19.06 -1.58 23.70
C VAL A 649 20.10 -2.56 24.24
N GLY A 650 19.74 -3.84 24.26
CA GLY A 650 20.50 -4.92 24.84
C GLY A 650 20.12 -5.28 26.29
N ASP A 651 19.27 -4.53 26.98
CA ASP A 651 18.66 -4.89 28.27
C ASP A 651 17.41 -5.76 28.00
N VAL A 652 17.63 -7.04 27.74
CA VAL A 652 16.63 -8.00 27.27
C VAL A 652 15.82 -8.60 28.42
N ASP A 653 16.40 -8.70 29.65
CA ASP A 653 15.69 -9.17 30.83
C ASP A 653 15.04 -8.06 31.67
N LEU A 654 15.23 -6.80 31.22
CA LEU A 654 14.60 -5.59 31.76
C LEU A 654 14.99 -5.31 33.23
N ASP A 655 16.18 -5.73 33.64
CA ASP A 655 16.69 -5.50 35.00
C ASP A 655 17.39 -4.12 35.16
N GLY A 656 17.56 -3.39 34.04
CA GLY A 656 18.21 -2.09 33.97
C GLY A 656 19.71 -2.13 33.75
N ALA A 657 20.26 -3.31 33.44
CA ALA A 657 21.67 -3.50 33.12
C ALA A 657 21.82 -4.32 31.82
N VAL A 658 22.71 -3.92 30.94
CA VAL A 658 23.07 -4.72 29.77
C VAL A 658 24.24 -5.62 30.13
N ASP A 659 24.00 -6.94 30.28
CA ASP A 659 25.01 -7.89 30.75
C ASP A 659 24.93 -9.29 30.07
N ALA A 660 25.55 -10.30 30.70
CA ALA A 660 25.59 -11.66 30.13
C ALA A 660 24.25 -12.41 30.27
N SER A 661 23.33 -11.96 31.12
CA SER A 661 21.99 -12.54 31.25
C SER A 661 21.18 -12.26 29.98
N ASP A 662 21.27 -11.02 29.46
CA ASP A 662 20.61 -10.57 28.26
C ASP A 662 21.08 -11.36 27.04
N ALA A 663 22.40 -11.44 26.86
CA ALA A 663 22.96 -12.23 25.77
C ALA A 663 22.53 -13.71 25.84
N THR A 664 22.31 -14.23 27.04
CA THR A 664 21.82 -15.60 27.23
C THR A 664 20.36 -15.73 26.75
N LEU A 665 19.51 -14.76 27.04
CA LEU A 665 18.10 -14.76 26.59
C LEU A 665 18.00 -14.67 25.07
N VAL A 666 18.80 -13.81 24.43
CA VAL A 666 18.92 -13.74 22.97
C VAL A 666 19.30 -15.10 22.37
N LEU A 667 20.35 -15.76 22.90
CA LEU A 667 20.76 -17.08 22.42
C LEU A 667 19.71 -18.17 22.64
N VAL A 668 18.97 -18.13 23.74
CA VAL A 668 17.89 -19.09 24.00
C VAL A 668 16.70 -18.84 23.02
N HIS A 669 16.36 -17.59 22.76
CA HIS A 669 15.37 -17.23 21.77
C HIS A 669 15.76 -17.77 20.39
N TYR A 670 16.95 -17.41 19.92
CA TYR A 670 17.51 -17.86 18.65
C TYR A 670 17.55 -19.39 18.51
N ALA A 671 18.02 -20.10 19.55
CA ALA A 671 18.06 -21.56 19.51
C ALA A 671 16.67 -22.20 19.37
N LYS A 672 15.63 -21.57 19.92
CA LYS A 672 14.25 -22.05 19.76
C LYS A 672 13.70 -21.76 18.37
N THR A 673 13.90 -20.55 17.86
CA THR A 673 13.43 -20.18 16.52
C THR A 673 14.08 -21.04 15.42
N LEU A 674 15.37 -21.37 15.53
CA LEU A 674 16.06 -22.30 14.64
C LEU A 674 15.46 -23.72 14.62
N THR A 675 14.75 -24.12 15.67
CA THR A 675 14.09 -25.44 15.73
C THR A 675 12.62 -25.41 15.31
N GLY A 676 12.15 -24.29 14.76
CA GLY A 676 10.75 -24.09 14.36
C GLY A 676 9.79 -23.97 15.56
N SER A 677 10.31 -23.58 16.73
CA SER A 677 9.50 -23.31 17.91
C SER A 677 9.39 -21.80 18.12
N ASP A 678 8.30 -21.34 18.69
CA ASP A 678 8.17 -19.96 19.14
C ASP A 678 9.33 -19.59 20.04
N GLY A 679 9.92 -18.43 19.82
CA GLY A 679 10.95 -17.86 20.67
C GLY A 679 10.44 -17.62 22.11
N ILE A 680 11.31 -17.14 22.98
CA ILE A 680 10.92 -16.79 24.36
C ILE A 680 10.68 -15.30 24.56
N LEU A 681 11.17 -14.48 23.64
CA LEU A 681 10.99 -13.03 23.69
C LEU A 681 9.62 -12.67 23.12
N LYS A 682 9.02 -11.61 23.64
CA LYS A 682 7.71 -11.11 23.23
C LYS A 682 7.86 -9.86 22.35
N LYS A 683 6.88 -9.60 21.50
CA LYS A 683 6.92 -8.59 20.44
C LYS A 683 7.48 -7.23 20.90
N ALA A 684 7.01 -6.69 22.01
CA ALA A 684 7.43 -5.38 22.51
C ALA A 684 8.90 -5.28 22.94
N ILE A 685 9.63 -6.41 23.07
CA ILE A 685 11.03 -6.41 23.46
C ILE A 685 11.98 -6.76 22.31
N PHE A 686 11.44 -7.13 21.14
CA PHE A 686 12.26 -7.54 20.00
C PHE A 686 13.26 -6.46 19.59
N ASP A 687 12.81 -5.21 19.52
CA ASP A 687 13.62 -4.07 19.10
C ASP A 687 14.78 -3.73 20.05
N TYR A 688 14.67 -4.14 21.30
CA TYR A 688 15.72 -3.99 22.31
C TYR A 688 16.65 -5.20 22.35
N SER A 689 16.25 -6.30 21.71
CA SER A 689 17.00 -7.56 21.63
C SER A 689 17.83 -7.67 20.34
N ASP A 690 17.42 -7.01 19.28
CA ASP A 690 18.17 -6.82 18.05
C ASP A 690 19.16 -5.66 18.25
N PHE A 691 20.32 -6.02 18.80
CA PHE A 691 21.30 -5.03 19.23
C PHE A 691 22.04 -4.39 18.06
N ASN A 692 22.32 -5.15 17.02
CA ASN A 692 23.05 -4.68 15.84
C ASN A 692 22.15 -4.05 14.78
N LYS A 693 20.82 -4.16 14.97
CA LYS A 693 19.76 -3.64 14.07
C LYS A 693 19.86 -4.19 12.64
N ASP A 694 20.17 -5.48 12.53
CA ASP A 694 20.18 -6.18 11.23
C ASP A 694 18.83 -6.88 10.92
N GLY A 695 17.84 -6.73 11.80
CA GLY A 695 16.51 -7.30 11.66
C GLY A 695 16.39 -8.75 12.17
N VAL A 696 17.47 -9.38 12.61
CA VAL A 696 17.48 -10.77 13.08
C VAL A 696 17.93 -10.85 14.53
N ILE A 697 17.16 -11.45 15.42
CA ILE A 697 17.58 -11.70 16.80
C ILE A 697 18.35 -13.01 16.85
N ASP A 698 19.69 -12.94 16.83
CA ASP A 698 20.56 -14.11 16.71
C ASP A 698 21.83 -14.06 17.59
N ALA A 699 22.80 -14.89 17.24
CA ALA A 699 24.07 -14.96 17.99
C ALA A 699 24.94 -13.72 17.81
N SER A 700 24.74 -12.90 16.78
CA SER A 700 25.48 -11.66 16.56
C SER A 700 25.08 -10.59 17.57
N ASP A 701 23.79 -10.46 17.89
CA ASP A 701 23.28 -9.58 18.93
C ASP A 701 23.84 -9.94 20.29
N ALA A 702 23.77 -11.22 20.63
CA ALA A 702 24.36 -11.72 21.89
C ALA A 702 25.86 -11.39 21.98
N ALA A 703 26.60 -11.45 20.86
CA ALA A 703 28.00 -11.09 20.82
C ALA A 703 28.24 -9.59 21.02
N GLU A 704 27.44 -8.72 20.45
CA GLU A 704 27.53 -7.27 20.62
C GLU A 704 27.10 -6.84 22.04
N ILE A 705 26.06 -7.47 22.63
CA ILE A 705 25.68 -7.29 24.04
C ILE A 705 26.85 -7.65 24.94
N LEU A 706 27.49 -8.81 24.75
CA LEU A 706 28.66 -9.23 25.55
C LEU A 706 29.85 -8.30 25.34
N LYS A 707 30.06 -7.77 24.15
CA LYS A 707 31.11 -6.79 23.85
C LYS A 707 30.87 -5.50 24.64
N LEU A 708 29.63 -4.94 24.58
CA LEU A 708 29.27 -3.76 25.35
C LEU A 708 29.47 -3.99 26.88
N TYR A 709 29.03 -5.14 27.40
CA TYR A 709 29.22 -5.53 28.78
C TYR A 709 30.71 -5.57 29.17
N ALA A 710 31.56 -6.17 28.33
CA ALA A 710 32.99 -6.24 28.58
C ALA A 710 33.64 -4.84 28.59
N GLU A 711 33.27 -3.95 27.66
CA GLU A 711 33.74 -2.57 27.61
C GLU A 711 33.35 -1.76 28.84
N ARG A 712 32.12 -1.95 29.35
CA ARG A 712 31.63 -1.29 30.56
C ARG A 712 32.30 -1.81 31.83
N SER A 713 32.58 -3.12 31.88
CA SER A 713 33.21 -3.77 33.04
C SER A 713 34.68 -3.42 33.16
N THR A 714 35.32 -2.87 32.13
CA THR A 714 36.75 -2.49 32.13
C THR A 714 36.99 -1.00 32.39
N LYS A 715 35.92 -0.20 32.45
CA LYS A 715 35.96 1.22 32.87
C LYS A 715 35.67 1.36 34.35
#